data_4497b54fa9d031314d20547ccddd7289
#
_entry.id   4497b54fa9d031314d20547ccddd7289
#
_cell.length_a   1.000
_cell.length_b   1.000
_cell.length_c   1.000
_cell.angle_alpha   90.00
_cell.angle_beta   90.00
_cell.angle_gamma   90.00
#
_symmetry.space_group_name_H-M   'P 1'
#
loop_
_entity.id
_entity.type
_entity.pdbx_description
1 polymer ?
#
loop_
_entity_poly.entity_id
_entity_poly.type
_entity_poly.pdbx_seq_one_letter_code
_entity_poly.pdbx_strand_id
1 'polypeptide(L)'
;GTKREFKLTLEDDNAIGEVVVVGYGQQKKASVVGSITQTTGEVLERAAGVSDVGSALTGNLPGVVTIQGNGMPGEEEPQIIIRGSSSWNNSDPLVLVDGIERPLSSVDISSVESISVLKDASATAVYGVKGANGVILVTTKRGQEGKAKIDVGFNATLKAPSKLPNKYDSYDALMLRNQVVERELGIYPEGVSYLRPQSFIDNYRNQTTEEQRERYPNVDWQDALFKKSAVSYNANVNVSGGTKFVKYFASADFVHEGDLFREYDNGRNYNSGYGYNRINVRSNLDFAITSSTTLKVNVAGSNGVRKAPWSNMSNSEWQIGQQWAGAYNIAPDVFLPQYSDGTWGFYPAASNVSNSAMNLAIGGTAQATTTRINTDFTLEQKLDFITKGLNFRGTISWDNVFVETGRGINDLYNDAQTKYIDPETGQVTYGKELEGQNKFDWQQGVNWKTEGGSVDNNQTVRNLYYQLQLNWARKFGQHDVSAMGLFSRQENARGSVMPTYREDWAFRATYSYAGRYNIEYNGAYNGSEKFSKDNRFAFFNSGAIGWTITEENFMKNLRDKHIIDMLKFRASYGEIGDDNIGDPFDSSRRWLYMSQWAYGGKTTMDLDHTESIYTWYRQNTLGNDNVKWETVKKTNFGIDYGFLGGLITGSLDFFCDRRNDILIFGSNRSVPSYFGTTAPTINKGKVRTSGYELELKLNKVFANGLRLWGNFNMTHAKNKVILKDDAILTPSYQKEAGFAMNQYRSYIDRGFINNIDDLIGSPAHDSNDNHRLVGDYYIVDFNGDGVVDSKDSAPVGYSSSPQNTYNATIGFEWKGFSAFAQFYGVTNVTRDVGLGSFGNKLDNVYDIGTWWNKNQTNAECVLPRWGATASSYFDGTQYMYDGSYIRLKNVEIAYTWTKGWIKALGVNYLKIYLNGNNLWLWTRMPDDREANLGGGGWLGAYPTVRRFNLGVKFSL
;
A
#
# COMPACT_ATOMS: atom_id res chain seq x y z
N GLY A 1 43.51 -51.13 -0.09
CA GLY A 1 42.63 -50.02 -0.39
C GLY A 1 42.97 -48.78 0.41
N THR A 2 43.63 -47.79 -0.20
CA THR A 2 43.99 -46.50 0.38
C THR A 2 42.73 -45.64 0.44
N LYS A 3 42.26 -45.31 1.66
CA LYS A 3 41.27 -44.26 1.87
C LYS A 3 41.87 -42.91 1.44
N ARG A 4 41.32 -42.31 0.37
CA ARG A 4 41.58 -40.88 0.06
C ARG A 4 40.52 -40.07 0.78
N GLU A 5 40.95 -39.30 1.78
CA GLU A 5 40.12 -38.23 2.36
C GLU A 5 40.15 -37.06 1.39
N PHE A 6 39.00 -36.74 0.82
CA PHE A 6 38.77 -35.47 0.14
C PHE A 6 38.29 -34.47 1.20
N LYS A 7 39.12 -33.49 1.54
CA LYS A 7 38.68 -32.28 2.21
C LYS A 7 37.93 -31.43 1.21
N LEU A 8 36.62 -31.51 1.23
CA LEU A 8 35.74 -30.50 0.62
C LEU A 8 35.77 -29.28 1.56
N THR A 9 36.57 -28.28 1.24
CA THR A 9 36.30 -26.89 1.68
C THR A 9 35.09 -26.43 0.91
N LEU A 10 33.99 -26.16 1.60
CA LEU A 10 32.94 -25.29 1.11
C LEU A 10 33.62 -23.94 0.85
N GLU A 11 33.92 -23.64 -0.43
CA GLU A 11 34.16 -22.26 -0.80
C GLU A 11 32.84 -21.53 -0.53
N ASP A 12 32.91 -20.57 0.38
CA ASP A 12 31.87 -19.58 0.60
C ASP A 12 31.57 -18.93 -0.76
N ASP A 13 30.35 -19.10 -1.24
CA ASP A 13 29.88 -18.49 -2.48
C ASP A 13 29.64 -16.99 -2.20
N ASN A 14 30.73 -16.30 -1.91
CA ASN A 14 30.71 -14.87 -1.65
C ASN A 14 30.47 -14.11 -2.95
N ALA A 15 29.38 -13.39 -3.01
CA ALA A 15 29.03 -12.19 -3.83
C ALA A 15 29.45 -12.14 -5.32
N ILE A 16 30.54 -12.83 -5.71
CA ILE A 16 31.08 -12.84 -7.07
C ILE A 16 30.32 -13.83 -7.99
N GLY A 17 29.64 -14.83 -7.42
CA GLY A 17 28.83 -15.82 -8.10
C GLY A 17 27.35 -15.53 -8.18
N GLU A 18 26.85 -14.50 -7.48
CA GLU A 18 25.42 -14.15 -7.41
C GLU A 18 24.92 -13.74 -8.81
N VAL A 19 23.90 -14.45 -9.28
CA VAL A 19 23.24 -14.17 -10.55
C VAL A 19 22.00 -13.32 -10.28
N VAL A 20 21.89 -12.20 -10.97
CA VAL A 20 20.75 -11.28 -10.86
C VAL A 20 19.89 -11.40 -12.11
N VAL A 21 18.58 -11.45 -11.94
CA VAL A 21 17.64 -11.37 -13.06
C VAL A 21 17.61 -9.94 -13.55
N VAL A 22 17.99 -9.73 -14.80
CA VAL A 22 18.15 -8.43 -15.43
C VAL A 22 17.39 -8.42 -16.75
N GLY A 23 16.38 -7.60 -16.85
CA GLY A 23 15.56 -7.57 -18.05
C GLY A 23 15.07 -9.00 -18.37
N TYR A 24 15.02 -9.35 -19.62
CA TYR A 24 14.63 -10.70 -20.09
C TYR A 24 15.75 -11.74 -20.03
N GLY A 25 16.70 -11.60 -19.10
CA GLY A 25 17.85 -12.50 -18.96
C GLY A 25 18.41 -12.55 -17.54
N GLN A 26 19.50 -13.31 -17.38
CA GLN A 26 20.27 -13.42 -16.14
C GLN A 26 21.69 -12.94 -16.39
N GLN A 27 22.23 -12.18 -15.43
CA GLN A 27 23.62 -11.71 -15.47
C GLN A 27 24.30 -11.96 -14.12
N LYS A 28 25.61 -12.15 -14.13
CA LYS A 28 26.40 -12.15 -12.90
C LYS A 28 26.35 -10.75 -12.29
N LYS A 29 26.14 -10.63 -11.01
CA LYS A 29 26.07 -9.34 -10.29
C LYS A 29 27.31 -8.47 -10.57
N ALA A 30 28.47 -9.08 -10.70
CA ALA A 30 29.71 -8.38 -11.04
C ALA A 30 29.66 -7.63 -12.39
N SER A 31 28.95 -8.13 -13.38
CA SER A 31 28.83 -7.50 -14.72
C SER A 31 27.61 -6.57 -14.85
N VAL A 32 26.68 -6.57 -13.91
CA VAL A 32 25.51 -5.68 -13.93
C VAL A 32 25.94 -4.24 -13.73
N VAL A 33 25.56 -3.33 -14.63
CA VAL A 33 25.85 -1.89 -14.57
C VAL A 33 24.66 -1.04 -14.16
N GLY A 34 23.45 -1.57 -14.28
CA GLY A 34 22.21 -0.91 -13.82
C GLY A 34 22.04 -0.97 -12.30
N SER A 35 21.23 -0.05 -11.74
CA SER A 35 20.85 -0.06 -10.32
C SER A 35 19.76 -1.10 -10.09
N ILE A 36 20.17 -2.28 -9.60
CA ILE A 36 19.29 -3.42 -9.33
C ILE A 36 19.51 -3.89 -7.89
N THR A 37 18.44 -4.08 -7.16
CA THR A 37 18.47 -4.73 -5.84
C THR A 37 17.66 -6.02 -5.87
N GLN A 38 18.12 -7.02 -5.14
CA GLN A 38 17.49 -8.35 -5.14
C GLN A 38 17.32 -8.87 -3.72
N THR A 39 16.22 -9.58 -3.48
CA THR A 39 15.97 -10.38 -2.29
C THR A 39 15.55 -11.80 -2.69
N THR A 40 15.74 -12.77 -1.80
CA THR A 40 15.37 -14.16 -2.04
C THR A 40 14.04 -14.50 -1.38
N GLY A 41 13.38 -15.56 -1.84
CA GLY A 41 12.16 -16.09 -1.21
C GLY A 41 12.36 -16.41 0.28
N GLU A 42 13.54 -16.92 0.67
CA GLU A 42 13.88 -17.19 2.08
C GLU A 42 13.85 -15.94 2.98
N VAL A 43 14.26 -14.79 2.44
CA VAL A 43 14.20 -13.51 3.17
C VAL A 43 12.74 -13.07 3.32
N LEU A 44 11.91 -13.27 2.29
CA LEU A 44 10.49 -12.95 2.36
C LEU A 44 9.75 -13.85 3.37
N GLU A 45 10.10 -15.12 3.43
CA GLU A 45 9.54 -16.08 4.38
C GLU A 45 9.86 -15.74 5.86
N ARG A 46 10.78 -14.80 6.14
CA ARG A 46 11.04 -14.25 7.49
C ARG A 46 9.86 -13.44 8.03
N ALA A 47 8.99 -12.95 7.15
CA ALA A 47 7.75 -12.27 7.54
C ALA A 47 6.60 -13.28 7.77
N ALA A 48 6.85 -14.35 8.53
CA ALA A 48 5.87 -15.38 8.81
C ALA A 48 4.52 -14.79 9.27
N GLY A 49 3.41 -15.43 8.89
CA GLY A 49 2.05 -14.95 9.21
C GLY A 49 1.55 -13.80 8.33
N VAL A 50 2.35 -13.32 7.38
CA VAL A 50 1.96 -12.37 6.34
C VAL A 50 1.61 -13.16 5.08
N SER A 51 0.45 -12.89 4.50
CA SER A 51 -0.06 -13.61 3.32
C SER A 51 0.27 -12.91 2.00
N ASP A 52 0.69 -11.65 2.05
CA ASP A 52 0.97 -10.79 0.90
C ASP A 52 2.48 -10.59 0.67
N VAL A 53 2.91 -10.73 -0.59
CA VAL A 53 4.31 -10.57 -0.99
C VAL A 53 4.80 -9.13 -0.82
N GLY A 54 3.94 -8.14 -1.10
CA GLY A 54 4.27 -6.72 -0.95
C GLY A 54 4.57 -6.35 0.50
N SER A 55 3.75 -6.86 1.43
CA SER A 55 3.97 -6.69 2.88
C SER A 55 5.26 -7.37 3.36
N ALA A 56 5.63 -8.53 2.78
CA ALA A 56 6.88 -9.22 3.08
C ALA A 56 8.13 -8.49 2.52
N LEU A 57 7.97 -7.64 1.49
CA LEU A 57 9.05 -6.83 0.93
C LEU A 57 9.48 -5.67 1.84
N THR A 58 8.63 -5.25 2.78
CA THR A 58 8.86 -4.06 3.61
C THR A 58 10.24 -4.08 4.27
N GLY A 59 11.06 -3.06 4.00
CA GLY A 59 12.40 -2.88 4.56
C GLY A 59 13.49 -3.80 3.99
N ASN A 60 13.17 -4.76 3.14
CA ASN A 60 14.16 -5.73 2.64
C ASN A 60 14.98 -5.21 1.44
N LEU A 61 14.50 -4.18 0.75
CA LEU A 61 15.12 -3.65 -0.45
C LEU A 61 15.30 -2.13 -0.37
N PRO A 62 16.54 -1.59 -0.54
CA PRO A 62 16.75 -0.16 -0.61
C PRO A 62 16.04 0.43 -1.85
N GLY A 63 15.49 1.62 -1.72
CA GLY A 63 14.75 2.31 -2.76
C GLY A 63 13.27 1.91 -2.87
N VAL A 64 12.82 0.93 -2.10
CA VAL A 64 11.42 0.47 -2.08
C VAL A 64 10.75 0.94 -0.80
N VAL A 65 9.68 1.70 -0.94
CA VAL A 65 8.80 2.17 0.14
C VAL A 65 7.49 1.42 0.05
N THR A 66 7.05 0.82 1.14
CA THR A 66 5.74 0.18 1.25
C THR A 66 4.90 0.95 2.26
N ILE A 67 3.64 1.21 1.92
CA ILE A 67 2.69 1.95 2.76
C ILE A 67 1.45 1.10 2.93
N GLN A 68 1.20 0.62 4.13
CA GLN A 68 0.02 -0.20 4.42
C GLN A 68 -1.17 0.70 4.77
N GLY A 69 -2.28 0.54 4.05
CA GLY A 69 -3.48 1.35 4.24
C GLY A 69 -4.33 0.89 5.44
N ASN A 70 -4.54 -0.41 5.60
CA ASN A 70 -5.38 -0.99 6.66
C ASN A 70 -4.93 -2.43 7.00
N GLY A 71 -5.54 -3.02 8.02
CA GLY A 71 -5.31 -4.42 8.45
C GLY A 71 -6.45 -5.38 8.12
N MET A 72 -7.37 -5.00 7.22
CA MET A 72 -8.57 -5.77 6.90
C MET A 72 -8.22 -7.11 6.22
N PRO A 73 -8.84 -8.22 6.64
CA PRO A 73 -8.60 -9.52 6.01
C PRO A 73 -8.81 -9.51 4.50
N GLY A 74 -7.77 -9.91 3.76
CA GLY A 74 -7.76 -9.93 2.29
C GLY A 74 -7.55 -8.60 1.58
N GLU A 75 -7.32 -7.50 2.31
CA GLU A 75 -7.03 -6.16 1.77
C GLU A 75 -5.74 -5.54 2.38
N GLU A 76 -4.83 -6.37 2.82
CA GLU A 76 -3.57 -5.93 3.45
C GLU A 76 -2.46 -5.60 2.42
N GLU A 77 -2.72 -5.65 1.10
CA GLU A 77 -1.72 -5.35 0.07
C GLU A 77 -1.26 -3.89 0.19
N PRO A 78 0.04 -3.63 0.43
CA PRO A 78 0.53 -2.27 0.58
C PRO A 78 0.71 -1.58 -0.76
N GLN A 79 0.60 -0.26 -0.79
CA GLN A 79 1.10 0.53 -1.89
C GLN A 79 2.63 0.45 -1.92
N ILE A 80 3.21 0.21 -3.11
CA ILE A 80 4.66 0.13 -3.31
C ILE A 80 5.11 1.30 -4.17
N ILE A 81 6.12 2.02 -3.70
CA ILE A 81 6.71 3.17 -4.40
C ILE A 81 8.22 2.93 -4.51
N ILE A 82 8.79 3.12 -5.71
CA ILE A 82 10.23 3.00 -5.95
C ILE A 82 10.83 4.40 -6.13
N ARG A 83 11.82 4.77 -5.27
CA ARG A 83 12.53 6.06 -5.30
C ARG A 83 11.64 7.30 -5.16
N GLY A 84 10.46 7.14 -4.51
CA GLY A 84 9.49 8.21 -4.32
C GLY A 84 8.58 8.44 -5.52
N SER A 85 7.48 9.16 -5.30
CA SER A 85 6.51 9.48 -6.35
C SER A 85 7.09 10.48 -7.34
N SER A 86 6.89 10.25 -8.63
CA SER A 86 7.41 11.10 -9.71
C SER A 86 6.32 11.61 -10.66
N SER A 87 5.07 11.13 -10.54
CA SER A 87 3.92 11.61 -11.30
C SER A 87 2.69 11.71 -10.39
N TRP A 88 1.85 12.71 -10.59
CA TRP A 88 0.55 12.83 -9.92
C TRP A 88 -0.54 11.96 -10.57
N ASN A 89 -0.29 11.39 -11.75
CA ASN A 89 -1.25 10.53 -12.42
C ASN A 89 -1.19 9.08 -11.93
N ASN A 90 0.01 8.51 -11.81
CA ASN A 90 0.30 7.23 -11.17
C ASN A 90 1.82 7.09 -10.96
N SER A 91 2.22 6.53 -9.84
CA SER A 91 3.61 6.22 -9.51
C SER A 91 3.85 4.75 -9.18
N ASP A 92 2.89 3.87 -9.45
CA ASP A 92 3.01 2.43 -9.19
C ASP A 92 4.07 1.78 -10.09
N PRO A 93 4.90 0.88 -9.58
CA PRO A 93 5.87 0.16 -10.37
C PRO A 93 5.19 -0.92 -11.24
N LEU A 94 5.84 -1.28 -12.34
CA LEU A 94 5.48 -2.45 -13.12
C LEU A 94 5.86 -3.72 -12.34
N VAL A 95 4.92 -4.62 -12.14
CA VAL A 95 5.18 -5.95 -11.54
C VAL A 95 5.13 -7.01 -12.62
N LEU A 96 6.20 -7.81 -12.72
CA LEU A 96 6.31 -8.92 -13.66
C LEU A 96 6.57 -10.23 -12.89
N VAL A 97 5.69 -11.20 -13.08
CA VAL A 97 5.84 -12.56 -12.56
C VAL A 97 6.27 -13.47 -13.70
N ASP A 98 7.49 -14.01 -13.62
CA ASP A 98 8.13 -14.80 -14.69
C ASP A 98 8.14 -14.09 -16.06
N GLY A 99 8.18 -12.74 -16.05
CA GLY A 99 8.21 -11.89 -17.25
C GLY A 99 6.85 -11.41 -17.76
N ILE A 100 5.74 -11.80 -17.12
CA ILE A 100 4.38 -11.41 -17.47
C ILE A 100 3.82 -10.45 -16.43
N GLU A 101 3.13 -9.40 -16.89
CA GLU A 101 2.53 -8.39 -16.02
C GLU A 101 1.38 -8.99 -15.20
N ARG A 102 1.57 -9.04 -13.88
CA ARG A 102 0.61 -9.58 -12.91
C ARG A 102 0.77 -8.88 -11.57
N PRO A 103 -0.29 -8.71 -10.77
CA PRO A 103 -0.18 -8.14 -9.43
C PRO A 103 0.60 -9.07 -8.48
N LEU A 104 1.24 -8.52 -7.45
CA LEU A 104 1.96 -9.31 -6.44
C LEU A 104 1.03 -10.29 -5.70
N SER A 105 -0.23 -9.92 -5.50
CA SER A 105 -1.26 -10.78 -4.90
C SER A 105 -1.58 -12.07 -5.70
N SER A 106 -1.06 -12.19 -6.93
CA SER A 106 -1.20 -13.42 -7.74
C SER A 106 -0.17 -14.51 -7.39
N VAL A 107 0.76 -14.23 -6.49
CA VAL A 107 1.86 -15.13 -6.13
C VAL A 107 1.85 -15.39 -4.62
N ASP A 108 2.04 -16.63 -4.23
CA ASP A 108 2.30 -16.99 -2.83
C ASP A 108 3.79 -16.87 -2.50
N ILE A 109 4.11 -16.48 -1.26
CA ILE A 109 5.50 -16.26 -0.82
C ILE A 109 6.34 -17.54 -0.95
N SER A 110 5.74 -18.72 -0.72
CA SER A 110 6.44 -20.00 -0.72
C SER A 110 6.91 -20.42 -2.10
N SER A 111 6.26 -19.93 -3.17
CA SER A 111 6.64 -20.20 -4.56
C SER A 111 7.66 -19.22 -5.14
N VAL A 112 8.01 -18.16 -4.41
CA VAL A 112 8.99 -17.17 -4.85
C VAL A 112 10.42 -17.71 -4.70
N GLU A 113 11.22 -17.64 -5.76
CA GLU A 113 12.67 -17.87 -5.74
C GLU A 113 13.42 -16.58 -5.36
N SER A 114 13.12 -15.50 -6.10
CA SER A 114 13.73 -14.19 -5.88
C SER A 114 12.85 -13.05 -6.39
N ILE A 115 13.06 -11.87 -5.83
CA ILE A 115 12.50 -10.61 -6.33
C ILE A 115 13.64 -9.66 -6.61
N SER A 116 13.70 -9.15 -7.85
CA SER A 116 14.63 -8.12 -8.29
C SER A 116 13.88 -6.82 -8.57
N VAL A 117 14.40 -5.70 -8.07
CA VAL A 117 13.84 -4.36 -8.32
C VAL A 117 14.81 -3.56 -9.17
N LEU A 118 14.32 -3.17 -10.35
CA LEU A 118 15.04 -2.40 -11.37
C LEU A 118 14.66 -0.94 -11.22
N LYS A 119 15.63 -0.05 -11.01
CA LYS A 119 15.35 1.32 -10.56
C LYS A 119 15.77 2.40 -11.53
N ASP A 120 16.81 2.16 -12.33
CA ASP A 120 17.35 3.13 -13.28
C ASP A 120 16.92 2.85 -14.73
N ALA A 121 17.23 3.77 -15.64
CA ALA A 121 16.84 3.67 -17.03
C ALA A 121 17.49 2.47 -17.74
N SER A 122 18.75 2.16 -17.44
CA SER A 122 19.46 1.05 -18.07
C SER A 122 18.79 -0.28 -17.76
N ALA A 123 18.39 -0.49 -16.50
CA ALA A 123 17.74 -1.72 -16.10
C ALA A 123 16.28 -1.82 -16.60
N THR A 124 15.55 -0.70 -16.72
CA THR A 124 14.11 -0.70 -17.00
C THR A 124 13.75 -0.44 -18.47
N ALA A 125 14.65 0.12 -19.30
CA ALA A 125 14.36 0.49 -20.68
C ALA A 125 13.88 -0.68 -21.56
N VAL A 126 14.36 -1.90 -21.31
CA VAL A 126 13.93 -3.10 -22.06
C VAL A 126 12.46 -3.49 -21.81
N TYR A 127 11.84 -2.99 -20.73
CA TYR A 127 10.41 -3.17 -20.43
C TYR A 127 9.54 -2.05 -21.01
N GLY A 128 10.18 -1.16 -21.75
CA GLY A 128 9.51 -0.05 -22.39
C GLY A 128 8.90 0.93 -21.40
N VAL A 129 7.81 1.52 -21.80
CA VAL A 129 7.17 2.65 -21.12
C VAL A 129 6.60 2.36 -19.73
N LYS A 130 6.25 1.15 -19.44
CA LYS A 130 5.78 0.77 -18.09
C LYS A 130 6.91 0.74 -17.06
N GLY A 131 8.17 0.76 -17.49
CA GLY A 131 9.35 0.81 -16.62
C GLY A 131 9.66 2.18 -16.00
N ALA A 132 8.90 3.22 -16.34
CA ALA A 132 9.15 4.59 -15.90
C ALA A 132 9.19 4.75 -14.36
N ASN A 133 8.31 4.07 -13.65
CA ASN A 133 8.21 4.08 -12.18
C ASN A 133 9.02 2.96 -11.49
N GLY A 134 9.90 2.27 -12.25
CA GLY A 134 10.62 1.09 -11.78
C GLY A 134 9.89 -0.21 -12.08
N VAL A 135 10.62 -1.33 -11.99
CA VAL A 135 10.10 -2.67 -12.31
C VAL A 135 10.42 -3.63 -11.17
N ILE A 136 9.44 -4.40 -10.74
CA ILE A 136 9.57 -5.49 -9.78
C ILE A 136 9.47 -6.81 -10.55
N LEU A 137 10.56 -7.56 -10.57
CA LEU A 137 10.63 -8.87 -11.21
C LEU A 137 10.50 -9.97 -10.16
N VAL A 138 9.43 -10.71 -10.19
CA VAL A 138 9.22 -11.90 -9.36
C VAL A 138 9.59 -13.12 -10.18
N THR A 139 10.57 -13.88 -9.70
CA THR A 139 10.95 -15.17 -10.29
C THR A 139 10.42 -16.28 -9.40
N THR A 140 9.68 -17.22 -9.97
CA THR A 140 9.12 -18.34 -9.23
C THR A 140 10.05 -19.56 -9.25
N LYS A 141 9.96 -20.39 -8.20
CA LYS A 141 10.75 -21.62 -8.04
C LYS A 141 10.54 -22.58 -9.20
N ARG A 142 11.59 -23.27 -9.61
CA ARG A 142 11.58 -24.30 -10.68
C ARG A 142 12.21 -25.59 -10.20
N GLY A 143 11.84 -26.68 -10.85
CA GLY A 143 12.44 -28.00 -10.62
C GLY A 143 13.90 -28.06 -11.05
N GLN A 144 14.65 -28.93 -10.38
CA GLN A 144 16.01 -29.29 -10.72
C GLN A 144 16.11 -30.79 -10.96
N GLU A 145 17.09 -31.23 -11.75
CA GLU A 145 17.36 -32.65 -11.93
C GLU A 145 17.75 -33.30 -10.60
N GLY A 146 16.99 -34.30 -10.17
CA GLY A 146 17.22 -34.99 -8.92
C GLY A 146 15.97 -35.68 -8.38
N LYS A 147 16.10 -36.27 -7.20
CA LYS A 147 14.97 -36.87 -6.47
C LYS A 147 13.93 -35.84 -6.12
N ALA A 148 12.68 -36.25 -5.98
CA ALA A 148 11.62 -35.42 -5.49
C ALA A 148 11.95 -34.90 -4.08
N LYS A 149 11.79 -33.60 -3.86
CA LYS A 149 11.89 -32.93 -2.58
C LYS A 149 10.51 -32.37 -2.25
N ILE A 150 10.02 -32.65 -1.06
CA ILE A 150 8.74 -32.18 -0.56
C ILE A 150 9.00 -31.26 0.64
N ASP A 151 8.71 -29.98 0.50
CA ASP A 151 8.79 -29.00 1.57
C ASP A 151 7.36 -28.68 2.06
N VAL A 152 7.13 -28.80 3.36
CA VAL A 152 5.85 -28.52 3.99
C VAL A 152 6.03 -27.44 5.04
N GLY A 153 5.15 -26.46 5.04
CA GLY A 153 5.10 -25.38 6.01
C GLY A 153 3.71 -25.23 6.63
N PHE A 154 3.66 -24.96 7.90
CA PHE A 154 2.44 -24.59 8.62
C PHE A 154 2.78 -23.46 9.59
N ASN A 155 1.92 -22.45 9.64
CA ASN A 155 2.05 -21.31 10.54
C ASN A 155 0.70 -20.95 11.14
N ALA A 156 0.61 -20.91 12.46
CA ALA A 156 -0.52 -20.38 13.21
C ALA A 156 -0.19 -18.97 13.71
N THR A 157 -1.10 -18.04 13.51
CA THR A 157 -0.94 -16.63 13.82
C THR A 157 -2.02 -16.16 14.78
N LEU A 158 -1.63 -15.54 15.88
CA LEU A 158 -2.51 -14.76 16.72
C LEU A 158 -2.38 -13.28 16.36
N LYS A 159 -3.41 -12.70 15.77
CA LYS A 159 -3.50 -11.27 15.45
C LYS A 159 -4.04 -10.50 16.65
N ALA A 160 -3.52 -9.32 16.94
CA ALA A 160 -4.04 -8.38 17.93
C ALA A 160 -4.01 -6.95 17.35
N PRO A 161 -4.94 -6.06 17.74
CA PRO A 161 -4.88 -4.66 17.35
C PRO A 161 -3.55 -4.02 17.78
N SER A 162 -3.02 -3.13 16.95
CA SER A 162 -1.88 -2.30 17.29
C SER A 162 -2.33 -1.07 18.10
N LYS A 163 -1.67 0.06 17.95
CA LYS A 163 -2.01 1.29 18.67
C LYS A 163 -3.31 1.88 18.11
N LEU A 164 -4.31 2.08 18.97
CA LEU A 164 -5.52 2.84 18.70
C LEU A 164 -5.45 4.20 19.44
N PRO A 165 -6.20 5.22 18.99
CA PRO A 165 -6.20 6.52 19.66
C PRO A 165 -6.75 6.40 21.09
N ASN A 166 -6.11 7.08 22.04
CA ASN A 166 -6.62 7.18 23.41
C ASN A 166 -7.88 8.02 23.47
N LYS A 167 -8.81 7.65 24.35
CA LYS A 167 -10.07 8.36 24.56
C LYS A 167 -10.32 8.54 26.03
N TYR A 168 -11.06 9.58 26.39
CA TYR A 168 -11.56 9.77 27.74
C TYR A 168 -12.73 8.83 28.02
N ASP A 169 -12.92 8.47 29.29
CA ASP A 169 -14.14 7.83 29.78
C ASP A 169 -15.28 8.86 29.87
N SER A 170 -16.51 8.40 30.13
CA SER A 170 -17.69 9.27 30.22
C SER A 170 -17.57 10.38 31.24
N TYR A 171 -16.95 10.11 32.39
CA TYR A 171 -16.77 11.10 33.44
C TYR A 171 -15.83 12.22 33.01
N ASP A 172 -14.63 11.89 32.55
CA ASP A 172 -13.64 12.87 32.13
C ASP A 172 -14.09 13.62 30.86
N ALA A 173 -14.80 12.94 29.96
CA ALA A 173 -15.41 13.56 28.78
C ALA A 173 -16.46 14.61 29.17
N LEU A 174 -17.34 14.33 30.12
CA LEU A 174 -18.36 15.27 30.61
C LEU A 174 -17.74 16.44 31.37
N MET A 175 -16.67 16.19 32.14
CA MET A 175 -15.93 17.29 32.81
C MET A 175 -15.31 18.25 31.80
N LEU A 176 -14.70 17.71 30.75
CA LEU A 176 -14.11 18.55 29.70
C LEU A 176 -15.19 19.27 28.89
N ARG A 177 -16.32 18.63 28.61
CA ARG A 177 -17.48 19.28 27.96
C ARG A 177 -17.99 20.47 28.75
N ASN A 178 -18.10 20.40 30.09
CA ASN A 178 -18.45 21.52 30.90
C ASN A 178 -17.48 22.71 30.70
N GLN A 179 -16.16 22.46 30.65
CA GLN A 179 -15.17 23.53 30.41
C GLN A 179 -15.36 24.16 29.02
N VAL A 180 -15.67 23.35 28.00
CA VAL A 180 -15.96 23.84 26.64
C VAL A 180 -17.20 24.73 26.64
N VAL A 181 -18.30 24.28 27.23
CA VAL A 181 -19.56 25.03 27.29
C VAL A 181 -19.38 26.33 28.08
N GLU A 182 -18.73 26.29 29.27
CA GLU A 182 -18.46 27.47 30.08
C GLU A 182 -17.69 28.54 29.29
N ARG A 183 -16.71 28.13 28.48
CA ARG A 183 -15.94 29.05 27.62
C ARG A 183 -16.82 29.74 26.59
N GLU A 184 -17.82 29.05 26.05
CA GLU A 184 -18.67 29.54 24.97
C GLU A 184 -19.85 30.39 25.43
N LEU A 185 -20.19 30.41 26.71
CA LEU A 185 -21.37 31.13 27.22
C LEU A 185 -21.44 32.61 26.84
N GLY A 186 -20.27 33.24 26.62
CA GLY A 186 -20.22 34.66 26.18
C GLY A 186 -20.73 34.87 24.76
N ILE A 187 -20.69 33.87 23.88
CA ILE A 187 -21.16 33.96 22.49
C ILE A 187 -22.32 33.00 22.20
N TYR A 188 -22.53 31.98 23.05
CA TYR A 188 -23.61 31.02 22.97
C TYR A 188 -24.27 30.79 24.33
N PRO A 189 -25.08 31.78 24.80
CA PRO A 189 -25.69 31.72 26.14
C PRO A 189 -26.61 30.51 26.33
N GLU A 190 -27.30 30.06 25.29
CA GLU A 190 -28.18 28.87 25.31
C GLU A 190 -27.40 27.58 25.68
N GLY A 191 -26.10 27.61 25.53
CA GLY A 191 -25.20 26.52 25.95
C GLY A 191 -25.29 26.18 27.44
N VAL A 192 -25.80 27.08 28.30
CA VAL A 192 -25.99 26.82 29.73
C VAL A 192 -26.83 25.55 29.97
N SER A 193 -27.74 25.24 29.11
CA SER A 193 -28.58 24.03 29.18
C SER A 193 -27.78 22.71 29.04
N TYR A 194 -26.56 22.76 28.53
CA TYR A 194 -25.69 21.60 28.37
C TYR A 194 -24.74 21.40 29.56
N LEU A 195 -24.63 22.35 30.46
CA LEU A 195 -23.84 22.20 31.69
C LEU A 195 -24.45 21.12 32.58
N ARG A 196 -23.58 20.28 33.13
CA ARG A 196 -23.98 19.19 34.01
C ARG A 196 -23.39 19.40 35.40
N PRO A 197 -24.20 19.34 36.45
CA PRO A 197 -23.67 19.45 37.80
C PRO A 197 -22.78 18.25 38.15
N GLN A 198 -21.84 18.45 39.04
CA GLN A 198 -20.89 17.41 39.46
C GLN A 198 -21.59 16.17 39.93
N SER A 199 -22.68 16.27 40.70
CA SER A 199 -23.46 15.15 41.19
C SER A 199 -24.08 14.28 40.06
N PHE A 200 -24.41 14.91 38.91
CA PHE A 200 -24.88 14.19 37.76
C PHE A 200 -23.72 13.41 37.11
N ILE A 201 -22.55 14.07 36.92
CA ILE A 201 -21.36 13.44 36.32
C ILE A 201 -20.83 12.29 37.16
N ASP A 202 -20.92 12.42 38.51
CA ASP A 202 -20.49 11.35 39.45
C ASP A 202 -21.24 10.03 39.24
N ASN A 203 -22.47 10.05 38.70
CA ASN A 203 -23.23 8.86 38.40
C ASN A 203 -22.56 7.94 37.36
N TYR A 204 -21.76 8.51 36.47
CA TYR A 204 -21.04 7.75 35.43
C TYR A 204 -19.87 6.91 35.98
N ARG A 205 -19.42 7.16 37.21
CA ARG A 205 -18.41 6.37 37.93
C ARG A 205 -18.97 5.55 39.09
N ASN A 206 -20.09 5.95 39.63
CA ASN A 206 -20.66 5.36 40.86
C ASN A 206 -21.84 4.38 40.60
N GLN A 207 -21.81 3.68 39.50
CA GLN A 207 -22.85 2.72 39.09
C GLN A 207 -22.74 1.40 39.92
N THR A 208 -23.80 1.01 40.58
CA THR A 208 -23.88 -0.22 41.37
C THR A 208 -24.88 -1.23 40.82
N THR A 209 -25.94 -0.76 40.12
CA THR A 209 -26.98 -1.57 39.54
C THR A 209 -26.88 -1.62 38.02
N GLU A 210 -27.53 -2.62 37.41
CA GLU A 210 -27.61 -2.73 35.94
C GLU A 210 -28.39 -1.55 35.33
N GLU A 211 -29.52 -1.19 35.98
CA GLU A 211 -30.30 -0.01 35.56
C GLU A 211 -29.48 1.28 35.56
N GLN A 212 -28.60 1.48 36.55
CA GLN A 212 -27.70 2.64 36.58
C GLN A 212 -26.68 2.58 35.47
N ARG A 213 -26.14 1.39 35.12
CA ARG A 213 -25.22 1.24 34.01
C ARG A 213 -25.87 1.49 32.64
N GLU A 214 -27.13 1.08 32.50
CA GLU A 214 -27.90 1.37 31.29
C GLU A 214 -28.26 2.84 31.17
N ARG A 215 -28.56 3.53 32.26
CA ARG A 215 -28.92 4.94 32.28
C ARG A 215 -27.72 5.87 32.12
N TYR A 216 -26.58 5.52 32.70
CA TYR A 216 -25.35 6.30 32.70
C TYR A 216 -24.23 5.53 32.00
N PRO A 217 -24.30 5.34 30.66
CA PRO A 217 -23.37 4.48 29.96
C PRO A 217 -21.93 5.01 30.02
N ASN A 218 -20.97 4.08 30.17
CA ASN A 218 -19.55 4.36 30.08
C ASN A 218 -18.91 3.29 29.17
N VAL A 219 -19.01 3.53 27.87
CA VAL A 219 -18.68 2.53 26.87
C VAL A 219 -17.28 2.77 26.32
N ASP A 220 -16.39 1.80 26.48
CA ASP A 220 -15.21 1.71 25.65
C ASP A 220 -15.59 1.07 24.31
N TRP A 221 -15.86 1.93 23.31
CA TRP A 221 -16.26 1.49 21.97
C TRP A 221 -15.17 0.69 21.24
N GLN A 222 -13.89 0.89 21.56
CA GLN A 222 -12.82 0.07 20.99
C GLN A 222 -12.88 -1.35 21.55
N ASP A 223 -13.04 -1.50 22.86
CA ASP A 223 -13.21 -2.83 23.47
C ASP A 223 -14.57 -3.46 23.12
N ALA A 224 -15.61 -2.66 22.91
CA ALA A 224 -16.91 -3.16 22.46
C ALA A 224 -16.84 -3.73 21.02
N LEU A 225 -16.08 -3.13 20.13
CA LEU A 225 -16.04 -3.54 18.72
C LEU A 225 -14.91 -4.52 18.40
N PHE A 226 -13.74 -4.40 19.04
CA PHE A 226 -12.57 -5.20 18.69
C PHE A 226 -12.30 -6.32 19.71
N LYS A 227 -12.03 -7.51 19.19
CA LYS A 227 -11.47 -8.63 19.97
C LYS A 227 -10.04 -8.29 20.38
N LYS A 228 -9.60 -8.78 21.52
CA LYS A 228 -8.20 -8.69 21.92
C LYS A 228 -7.28 -9.48 20.99
N SER A 229 -7.79 -10.53 20.35
CA SER A 229 -7.06 -11.32 19.38
C SER A 229 -7.98 -12.10 18.43
N ALA A 230 -7.44 -12.40 17.26
CA ALA A 230 -8.04 -13.29 16.25
C ALA A 230 -7.00 -14.30 15.75
N VAL A 231 -7.48 -15.47 15.34
CA VAL A 231 -6.63 -16.55 14.84
C VAL A 231 -6.61 -16.53 13.33
N SER A 232 -5.42 -16.61 12.74
CA SER A 232 -5.19 -16.83 11.31
C SER A 232 -4.19 -17.97 11.14
N TYR A 233 -4.17 -18.63 10.00
CA TYR A 233 -3.19 -19.66 9.71
C TYR A 233 -2.94 -19.79 8.23
N ASN A 234 -1.75 -20.28 7.89
CA ASN A 234 -1.38 -20.64 6.53
C ASN A 234 -0.65 -21.99 6.50
N ALA A 235 -0.89 -22.74 5.44
CA ALA A 235 -0.25 -24.01 5.18
C ALA A 235 0.19 -24.08 3.73
N ASN A 236 1.40 -24.57 3.48
CA ASN A 236 1.90 -24.76 2.13
C ASN A 236 2.61 -26.09 1.96
N VAL A 237 2.55 -26.61 0.74
CA VAL A 237 3.27 -27.81 0.31
C VAL A 237 3.91 -27.51 -1.04
N ASN A 238 5.23 -27.68 -1.13
CA ASN A 238 5.99 -27.51 -2.34
C ASN A 238 6.65 -28.84 -2.72
N VAL A 239 6.53 -29.24 -3.97
CA VAL A 239 7.15 -30.46 -4.50
C VAL A 239 8.03 -30.08 -5.68
N SER A 240 9.31 -30.40 -5.62
CA SER A 240 10.26 -30.13 -6.71
C SER A 240 11.13 -31.34 -7.02
N GLY A 241 11.54 -31.46 -8.26
CA GLY A 241 12.43 -32.53 -8.70
C GLY A 241 12.54 -32.55 -10.22
N GLY A 242 13.09 -33.64 -10.75
CA GLY A 242 13.16 -33.75 -12.18
C GLY A 242 14.06 -34.85 -12.69
N THR A 243 13.87 -35.17 -13.95
CA THR A 243 14.71 -36.03 -14.77
C THR A 243 15.40 -35.19 -15.85
N LYS A 244 16.22 -35.85 -16.70
CA LYS A 244 16.79 -35.16 -17.87
C LYS A 244 15.74 -34.69 -18.88
N PHE A 245 14.54 -35.31 -18.89
CA PHE A 245 13.46 -34.97 -19.80
C PHE A 245 12.50 -33.94 -19.23
N VAL A 246 12.12 -34.03 -17.95
CA VAL A 246 11.20 -33.11 -17.32
C VAL A 246 11.72 -32.68 -15.95
N LYS A 247 11.70 -31.38 -15.70
CA LYS A 247 11.89 -30.79 -14.38
C LYS A 247 10.56 -30.15 -13.94
N TYR A 248 10.21 -30.33 -12.68
CA TYR A 248 8.92 -29.90 -12.17
C TYR A 248 9.05 -29.22 -10.82
N PHE A 249 8.25 -28.18 -10.64
CA PHE A 249 7.92 -27.57 -9.37
C PHE A 249 6.40 -27.47 -9.28
N ALA A 250 5.83 -27.91 -8.16
CA ALA A 250 4.41 -27.76 -7.88
C ALA A 250 4.25 -27.21 -6.46
N SER A 251 3.34 -26.28 -6.26
CA SER A 251 2.99 -25.72 -4.96
C SER A 251 1.49 -25.68 -4.74
N ALA A 252 1.10 -25.86 -3.48
CA ALA A 252 -0.25 -25.57 -3.00
C ALA A 252 -0.11 -24.78 -1.69
N ASP A 253 -0.83 -23.69 -1.59
CA ASP A 253 -0.84 -22.78 -0.43
C ASP A 253 -2.29 -22.50 -0.03
N PHE A 254 -2.56 -22.54 1.26
CA PHE A 254 -3.84 -22.19 1.84
C PHE A 254 -3.64 -21.12 2.92
N VAL A 255 -4.45 -20.07 2.86
CA VAL A 255 -4.45 -18.96 3.82
C VAL A 255 -5.85 -18.78 4.39
N HIS A 256 -5.94 -18.69 5.71
CA HIS A 256 -7.12 -18.24 6.44
C HIS A 256 -6.77 -17.02 7.28
N GLU A 257 -7.52 -15.93 7.12
CA GLU A 257 -7.41 -14.73 7.94
C GLU A 257 -8.67 -14.48 8.74
N GLY A 258 -8.50 -14.45 10.06
CA GLY A 258 -9.59 -14.19 11.02
C GLY A 258 -9.86 -12.71 11.23
N ASP A 259 -11.02 -12.41 11.78
CA ASP A 259 -11.57 -11.09 12.01
C ASP A 259 -11.34 -10.62 13.45
N LEU A 260 -10.92 -9.36 13.61
CA LEU A 260 -10.77 -8.69 14.90
C LEU A 260 -12.08 -8.14 15.46
N PHE A 261 -13.16 -8.07 14.71
CA PHE A 261 -14.43 -7.61 15.26
C PHE A 261 -15.06 -8.62 16.20
N ARG A 262 -15.71 -8.11 17.25
CA ARG A 262 -16.55 -8.92 18.12
C ARG A 262 -17.78 -9.40 17.36
N GLU A 263 -18.20 -10.60 17.68
CA GLU A 263 -19.45 -11.18 17.20
C GLU A 263 -20.53 -10.93 18.22
N TYR A 264 -21.60 -10.29 17.81
CA TYR A 264 -22.80 -10.10 18.60
C TYR A 264 -23.85 -11.14 18.18
N ASP A 265 -24.56 -11.70 19.16
CA ASP A 265 -25.71 -12.55 18.86
C ASP A 265 -26.82 -11.68 18.24
N ASN A 266 -27.22 -12.02 17.05
CA ASN A 266 -28.27 -11.33 16.32
C ASN A 266 -29.61 -12.09 16.33
N GLY A 267 -29.65 -13.29 16.95
CA GLY A 267 -30.83 -14.17 16.98
C GLY A 267 -31.29 -14.70 15.61
N ARG A 268 -30.48 -14.52 14.54
CA ARG A 268 -30.89 -14.74 13.14
C ARG A 268 -30.12 -15.87 12.44
N ASN A 269 -29.38 -16.68 13.19
CA ASN A 269 -28.63 -17.86 12.70
C ASN A 269 -27.63 -17.60 11.56
N TYR A 270 -27.03 -16.41 11.50
CA TYR A 270 -25.87 -16.12 10.66
C TYR A 270 -24.89 -15.23 11.43
N ASN A 271 -23.61 -15.29 11.06
CA ASN A 271 -22.59 -14.38 11.58
C ASN A 271 -22.23 -13.39 10.48
N SER A 272 -22.35 -12.10 10.78
CA SER A 272 -21.77 -11.01 10.03
C SER A 272 -20.26 -10.91 10.33
N GLY A 273 -19.56 -9.94 9.80
CA GLY A 273 -18.14 -9.69 10.04
C GLY A 273 -17.28 -10.06 8.85
N TYR A 274 -15.96 -9.98 9.07
CA TYR A 274 -14.96 -10.12 8.01
C TYR A 274 -14.30 -11.49 8.04
N GLY A 275 -13.65 -11.84 6.96
CA GLY A 275 -12.83 -13.03 6.88
C GLY A 275 -12.30 -13.22 5.46
N TYR A 276 -11.17 -13.93 5.34
CA TYR A 276 -10.58 -14.20 4.06
C TYR A 276 -10.01 -15.61 4.01
N ASN A 277 -10.33 -16.34 2.95
CA ASN A 277 -9.76 -17.64 2.64
C ASN A 277 -9.20 -17.60 1.22
N ARG A 278 -7.98 -18.10 1.03
CA ARG A 278 -7.37 -18.20 -0.29
C ARG A 278 -6.67 -19.54 -0.45
N ILE A 279 -6.89 -20.17 -1.60
CA ILE A 279 -6.12 -21.31 -2.08
C ILE A 279 -5.35 -20.84 -3.31
N ASN A 280 -4.04 -21.11 -3.34
CA ASN A 280 -3.18 -20.95 -4.50
C ASN A 280 -2.63 -22.32 -4.91
N VAL A 281 -2.56 -22.57 -6.20
CA VAL A 281 -1.86 -23.71 -6.79
C VAL A 281 -0.97 -23.23 -7.92
N ARG A 282 0.21 -23.80 -8.03
CA ARG A 282 1.15 -23.49 -9.12
C ARG A 282 1.86 -24.74 -9.59
N SER A 283 2.09 -24.83 -10.89
CA SER A 283 2.91 -25.88 -11.50
C SER A 283 3.81 -25.24 -12.55
N ASN A 284 5.13 -25.41 -12.40
CA ASN A 284 6.14 -24.98 -13.36
C ASN A 284 6.85 -26.24 -13.89
N LEU A 285 6.71 -26.49 -15.20
CA LEU A 285 7.23 -27.68 -15.88
C LEU A 285 8.20 -27.24 -16.99
N ASP A 286 9.40 -27.84 -17.00
CA ASP A 286 10.39 -27.61 -18.04
C ASP A 286 10.65 -28.95 -18.76
N PHE A 287 10.21 -29.07 -20.01
CA PHE A 287 10.37 -30.27 -20.85
C PHE A 287 11.57 -30.08 -21.80
N ALA A 288 12.62 -30.86 -21.63
CA ALA A 288 13.73 -30.94 -22.58
C ALA A 288 13.32 -31.86 -23.75
N ILE A 289 12.62 -31.29 -24.75
CA ILE A 289 12.11 -32.06 -25.90
C ILE A 289 13.27 -32.63 -26.72
N THR A 290 14.32 -31.80 -26.92
CA THR A 290 15.59 -32.23 -27.53
C THR A 290 16.74 -31.59 -26.72
N SER A 291 17.97 -31.89 -27.08
CA SER A 291 19.15 -31.25 -26.48
C SER A 291 19.23 -29.72 -26.74
N SER A 292 18.50 -29.25 -27.74
CA SER A 292 18.46 -27.83 -28.16
C SER A 292 17.11 -27.18 -27.95
N THR A 293 16.04 -27.96 -27.66
CA THR A 293 14.66 -27.43 -27.55
C THR A 293 14.11 -27.70 -26.16
N THR A 294 13.67 -26.65 -25.48
CA THR A 294 12.97 -26.74 -24.18
C THR A 294 11.62 -26.07 -24.28
N LEU A 295 10.57 -26.77 -23.85
CA LEU A 295 9.23 -26.22 -23.66
C LEU A 295 9.01 -26.02 -22.16
N LYS A 296 8.68 -24.79 -21.77
CA LYS A 296 8.30 -24.44 -20.39
C LYS A 296 6.80 -24.18 -20.33
N VAL A 297 6.14 -24.79 -19.37
CA VAL A 297 4.70 -24.65 -19.14
C VAL A 297 4.51 -24.22 -17.69
N ASN A 298 3.96 -23.03 -17.47
CA ASN A 298 3.60 -22.56 -16.14
C ASN A 298 2.08 -22.43 -16.07
N VAL A 299 1.48 -23.04 -15.08
CA VAL A 299 0.06 -22.90 -14.78
C VAL A 299 -0.07 -22.52 -13.30
N ALA A 300 -0.78 -21.44 -13.04
CA ALA A 300 -1.08 -21.02 -11.68
C ALA A 300 -2.57 -20.70 -11.56
N GLY A 301 -3.16 -21.10 -10.46
CA GLY A 301 -4.55 -20.78 -10.14
C GLY A 301 -4.67 -20.29 -8.71
N SER A 302 -5.59 -19.36 -8.47
CA SER A 302 -5.96 -18.96 -7.12
C SER A 302 -7.47 -18.74 -7.02
N ASN A 303 -8.01 -19.07 -5.85
CA ASN A 303 -9.37 -18.74 -5.49
C ASN A 303 -9.35 -18.09 -4.10
N GLY A 304 -9.70 -16.81 -4.05
CA GLY A 304 -9.79 -16.01 -2.84
C GLY A 304 -11.25 -15.67 -2.56
N VAL A 305 -11.74 -16.02 -1.37
CA VAL A 305 -13.08 -15.68 -0.92
C VAL A 305 -12.98 -14.73 0.26
N ARG A 306 -13.40 -13.48 0.06
CA ARG A 306 -13.52 -12.49 1.11
C ARG A 306 -14.97 -12.42 1.58
N LYS A 307 -15.16 -12.54 2.88
CA LYS A 307 -16.43 -12.31 3.55
C LYS A 307 -16.41 -10.93 4.19
N ALA A 308 -17.53 -10.22 4.13
CA ALA A 308 -17.73 -8.93 4.80
C ALA A 308 -19.23 -8.73 5.10
N PRO A 309 -19.62 -7.78 5.98
CA PRO A 309 -21.01 -7.38 6.12
C PRO A 309 -21.58 -6.95 4.78
N TRP A 310 -22.87 -7.17 4.54
CA TRP A 310 -23.52 -6.87 3.26
C TRP A 310 -23.33 -5.42 2.82
N SER A 311 -23.46 -4.48 3.75
CA SER A 311 -23.28 -3.06 3.50
C SER A 311 -21.88 -2.70 2.97
N ASN A 312 -20.89 -3.50 3.28
CA ASN A 312 -19.51 -3.29 2.84
C ASN A 312 -19.27 -3.63 1.37
N MET A 313 -20.18 -4.33 0.72
CA MET A 313 -20.11 -4.65 -0.71
C MET A 313 -20.65 -3.54 -1.61
N SER A 314 -21.21 -2.47 -1.03
CA SER A 314 -21.80 -1.37 -1.80
C SER A 314 -20.80 -0.33 -2.33
N ASN A 315 -19.49 -0.51 -2.09
CA ASN A 315 -18.41 0.41 -2.49
C ASN A 315 -18.51 1.85 -1.95
N SER A 316 -19.37 2.11 -0.96
CA SER A 316 -19.46 3.39 -0.29
C SER A 316 -18.51 3.43 0.90
N GLU A 317 -17.49 4.29 0.87
CA GLU A 317 -16.57 4.49 2.00
C GLU A 317 -17.33 4.83 3.30
N TRP A 318 -18.42 5.57 3.20
CA TRP A 318 -19.31 5.89 4.32
C TRP A 318 -19.90 4.63 4.94
N GLN A 319 -20.51 3.75 4.15
CA GLN A 319 -21.14 2.53 4.65
C GLN A 319 -20.10 1.56 5.24
N ILE A 320 -18.94 1.47 4.62
CA ILE A 320 -17.81 0.69 5.14
C ILE A 320 -17.37 1.27 6.47
N GLY A 321 -17.15 2.55 6.56
CA GLY A 321 -16.70 3.25 7.77
C GLY A 321 -17.66 3.09 8.94
N GLN A 322 -18.98 3.00 8.72
CA GLN A 322 -19.97 2.80 9.79
C GLN A 322 -19.77 1.50 10.57
N GLN A 323 -19.07 0.51 10.03
CA GLN A 323 -18.77 -0.74 10.72
C GLN A 323 -17.84 -0.55 11.93
N TRP A 324 -16.94 0.45 11.86
CA TRP A 324 -15.97 0.73 12.92
C TRP A 324 -16.01 2.16 13.44
N ALA A 325 -16.88 3.02 12.87
CA ALA A 325 -16.99 4.41 13.27
C ALA A 325 -17.21 4.60 14.77
N GLY A 326 -17.91 3.67 15.43
CA GLY A 326 -18.10 3.67 16.87
C GLY A 326 -16.80 3.69 17.66
N ALA A 327 -15.78 2.95 17.22
CA ALA A 327 -14.48 2.92 17.88
C ALA A 327 -13.72 4.25 17.81
N TYR A 328 -14.12 5.13 16.89
CA TYR A 328 -13.45 6.41 16.61
C TYR A 328 -14.34 7.61 16.94
N ASN A 329 -15.65 7.53 16.75
CA ASN A 329 -16.54 8.70 16.77
C ASN A 329 -17.61 8.72 17.85
N ILE A 330 -18.10 7.57 18.32
CA ILE A 330 -19.21 7.58 19.29
C ILE A 330 -18.68 7.90 20.68
N ALA A 331 -19.27 8.89 21.32
CA ALA A 331 -18.95 9.24 22.68
C ALA A 331 -19.31 8.12 23.67
N PRO A 332 -18.54 7.96 24.77
CA PRO A 332 -18.72 6.87 25.70
C PRO A 332 -20.01 6.96 26.53
N ASP A 333 -20.60 8.15 26.65
CA ASP A 333 -21.72 8.49 27.55
C ASP A 333 -23.09 8.49 26.87
N VAL A 334 -23.20 8.15 25.57
CA VAL A 334 -24.46 8.36 24.82
C VAL A 334 -25.43 7.19 24.93
N PHE A 335 -25.00 5.98 24.59
CA PHE A 335 -25.81 4.76 24.66
C PHE A 335 -24.94 3.49 24.75
N LEU A 336 -25.53 2.39 25.20
CA LEU A 336 -24.87 1.08 25.15
C LEU A 336 -24.91 0.48 23.75
N PRO A 337 -23.93 -0.33 23.35
CA PRO A 337 -23.97 -1.12 22.12
C PRO A 337 -25.25 -1.96 22.03
N GLN A 338 -25.56 -2.69 23.10
CA GLN A 338 -26.78 -3.47 23.29
C GLN A 338 -27.17 -3.42 24.75
N TYR A 339 -28.48 -3.29 25.01
CA TYR A 339 -29.05 -3.29 26.35
C TYR A 339 -29.35 -4.74 26.83
N SER A 340 -29.57 -4.92 28.13
CA SER A 340 -29.83 -6.24 28.73
C SER A 340 -31.09 -6.94 28.19
N ASP A 341 -32.05 -6.16 27.67
CA ASP A 341 -33.27 -6.66 27.03
C ASP A 341 -33.08 -7.05 25.54
N GLY A 342 -31.84 -6.97 25.03
CA GLY A 342 -31.49 -7.28 23.64
C GLY A 342 -31.73 -6.13 22.65
N THR A 343 -32.23 -4.99 23.08
CA THR A 343 -32.39 -3.81 22.21
C THR A 343 -31.05 -3.15 21.94
N TRP A 344 -30.93 -2.49 20.78
CA TRP A 344 -29.71 -1.81 20.37
C TRP A 344 -29.75 -0.33 20.74
N GLY A 345 -28.61 0.20 21.19
CA GLY A 345 -28.51 1.61 21.50
C GLY A 345 -28.64 2.51 20.26
N PHE A 346 -29.31 3.63 20.42
CA PHE A 346 -29.39 4.69 19.42
C PHE A 346 -29.56 6.06 20.09
N TYR A 347 -29.36 7.11 19.32
CA TYR A 347 -29.63 8.46 19.78
C TYR A 347 -30.76 9.10 18.96
N PRO A 348 -31.89 9.46 19.58
CA PRO A 348 -33.11 9.85 18.84
C PRO A 348 -32.98 11.19 18.12
N ALA A 349 -32.09 12.09 18.55
CA ALA A 349 -31.94 13.42 17.99
C ALA A 349 -30.94 13.50 16.83
N ALA A 350 -30.28 12.41 16.44
CA ALA A 350 -29.31 12.40 15.34
C ALA A 350 -29.36 11.12 14.51
N SER A 351 -29.59 11.27 13.23
CA SER A 351 -29.65 10.14 12.27
C SER A 351 -28.27 9.75 11.69
N ASN A 352 -27.26 10.57 11.88
CA ASN A 352 -25.93 10.36 11.34
C ASN A 352 -25.01 9.52 12.24
N VAL A 353 -25.40 9.26 13.47
CA VAL A 353 -24.65 8.40 14.39
C VAL A 353 -25.25 7.00 14.41
N SER A 354 -24.53 6.08 13.79
CA SER A 354 -24.94 4.67 13.66
C SER A 354 -24.25 3.82 14.72
N ASN A 355 -25.00 2.93 15.37
CA ASN A 355 -24.45 1.94 16.29
C ASN A 355 -23.64 0.89 15.50
N SER A 356 -22.32 0.99 15.53
CA SER A 356 -21.43 0.08 14.79
C SER A 356 -21.57 -1.38 15.22
N ALA A 357 -21.88 -1.65 16.50
CA ALA A 357 -22.10 -3.01 16.98
C ALA A 357 -23.38 -3.62 16.37
N MET A 358 -24.45 -2.82 16.29
CA MET A 358 -25.68 -3.21 15.60
C MET A 358 -25.42 -3.46 14.10
N ASN A 359 -24.70 -2.55 13.43
CA ASN A 359 -24.37 -2.70 12.01
C ASN A 359 -23.57 -3.99 11.73
N LEU A 360 -22.63 -4.34 12.61
CA LEU A 360 -21.89 -5.60 12.53
C LEU A 360 -22.76 -6.82 12.82
N ALA A 361 -23.72 -6.73 13.75
CA ALA A 361 -24.57 -7.85 14.13
C ALA A 361 -25.62 -8.20 13.08
N ILE A 362 -26.33 -7.18 12.56
CA ILE A 362 -27.53 -7.38 11.71
C ILE A 362 -27.34 -6.89 10.27
N GLY A 363 -26.15 -6.51 9.89
CA GLY A 363 -25.84 -6.01 8.53
C GLY A 363 -25.84 -7.07 7.43
N GLY A 364 -26.20 -8.31 7.72
CA GLY A 364 -26.10 -9.41 6.78
C GLY A 364 -24.65 -9.85 6.53
N THR A 365 -24.44 -10.63 5.50
CA THR A 365 -23.10 -11.07 5.08
C THR A 365 -23.04 -11.22 3.58
N ALA A 366 -21.96 -10.77 2.98
CA ALA A 366 -21.71 -10.94 1.55
C ALA A 366 -20.32 -11.49 1.30
N GLN A 367 -20.15 -12.14 0.14
CA GLN A 367 -18.87 -12.68 -0.30
C GLN A 367 -18.44 -12.03 -1.61
N ALA A 368 -17.14 -11.76 -1.71
CA ALA A 368 -16.47 -11.46 -2.96
C ALA A 368 -15.49 -12.59 -3.27
N THR A 369 -15.66 -13.22 -4.41
CA THR A 369 -14.82 -14.33 -4.86
C THR A 369 -13.97 -13.88 -6.04
N THR A 370 -12.65 -13.96 -5.89
CA THR A 370 -11.70 -13.68 -6.96
C THR A 370 -11.04 -14.98 -7.38
N THR A 371 -11.29 -15.41 -8.61
CA THR A 371 -10.63 -16.58 -9.22
C THR A 371 -9.66 -16.10 -10.28
N ARG A 372 -8.39 -16.54 -10.20
CA ARG A 372 -7.36 -16.23 -11.18
C ARG A 372 -6.84 -17.53 -11.79
N ILE A 373 -6.62 -17.53 -13.10
CA ILE A 373 -5.96 -18.59 -13.83
C ILE A 373 -4.94 -17.94 -14.74
N ASN A 374 -3.67 -18.30 -14.56
CA ASN A 374 -2.55 -17.82 -15.33
C ASN A 374 -1.89 -18.98 -16.05
N THR A 375 -1.66 -18.85 -17.35
CA THR A 375 -1.11 -19.93 -18.18
C THR A 375 -0.06 -19.38 -19.13
N ASP A 376 1.18 -19.90 -19.02
CA ASP A 376 2.30 -19.49 -19.86
C ASP A 376 2.87 -20.70 -20.60
N PHE A 377 3.13 -20.51 -21.88
CA PHE A 377 3.88 -21.44 -22.71
C PHE A 377 5.11 -20.73 -23.27
N THR A 378 6.29 -21.23 -22.97
CA THR A 378 7.54 -20.67 -23.48
C THR A 378 8.33 -21.75 -24.20
N LEU A 379 8.62 -21.54 -25.47
CA LEU A 379 9.51 -22.37 -26.28
C LEU A 379 10.89 -21.72 -26.35
N GLU A 380 11.92 -22.43 -25.92
CA GLU A 380 13.31 -22.01 -26.05
C GLU A 380 14.03 -22.95 -27.03
N GLN A 381 14.67 -22.37 -28.05
CA GLN A 381 15.41 -23.09 -29.07
C GLN A 381 16.83 -22.55 -29.20
N LYS A 382 17.82 -23.42 -28.91
CA LYS A 382 19.22 -23.08 -29.20
C LYS A 382 19.45 -23.17 -30.71
N LEU A 383 20.00 -22.11 -31.27
CA LEU A 383 20.30 -21.98 -32.70
C LEU A 383 21.80 -21.98 -32.95
N ASP A 384 22.55 -22.76 -32.16
CA ASP A 384 24.01 -22.90 -32.29
C ASP A 384 24.46 -23.40 -33.67
N PHE A 385 23.55 -24.03 -34.43
CA PHE A 385 23.77 -24.46 -35.80
C PHE A 385 23.85 -23.27 -36.78
N ILE A 386 23.27 -22.11 -36.45
CA ILE A 386 23.41 -20.86 -37.21
C ILE A 386 24.67 -20.13 -36.75
N THR A 387 24.76 -19.84 -35.44
CA THR A 387 25.93 -19.25 -34.80
C THR A 387 25.93 -19.60 -33.31
N LYS A 388 27.11 -19.93 -32.79
CA LYS A 388 27.28 -20.31 -31.39
C LYS A 388 26.77 -19.19 -30.46
N GLY A 389 25.93 -19.58 -29.49
CA GLY A 389 25.37 -18.71 -28.48
C GLY A 389 24.09 -17.98 -28.92
N LEU A 390 23.54 -18.29 -30.10
CA LEU A 390 22.24 -17.79 -30.52
C LEU A 390 21.13 -18.65 -29.94
N ASN A 391 20.10 -17.99 -29.39
CA ASN A 391 18.94 -18.61 -28.77
C ASN A 391 17.67 -17.84 -29.15
N PHE A 392 16.64 -18.55 -29.57
CA PHE A 392 15.29 -18.04 -29.78
C PHE A 392 14.41 -18.42 -28.60
N ARG A 393 13.54 -17.49 -28.18
CA ARG A 393 12.52 -17.70 -27.16
C ARG A 393 11.18 -17.12 -27.65
N GLY A 394 10.16 -17.94 -27.69
CA GLY A 394 8.79 -17.54 -27.95
C GLY A 394 7.92 -17.79 -26.72
N THR A 395 7.17 -16.80 -26.27
CA THR A 395 6.27 -16.92 -25.11
C THR A 395 4.87 -16.50 -25.50
N ILE A 396 3.87 -17.24 -25.07
CA ILE A 396 2.46 -16.86 -25.08
C ILE A 396 1.90 -17.04 -23.68
N SER A 397 1.16 -16.04 -23.20
CA SER A 397 0.52 -16.05 -21.88
C SER A 397 -0.95 -15.68 -22.03
N TRP A 398 -1.79 -16.39 -21.31
CA TRP A 398 -3.21 -16.14 -21.24
C TRP A 398 -3.67 -16.15 -19.80
N ASP A 399 -4.05 -14.98 -19.30
CA ASP A 399 -4.51 -14.80 -17.93
C ASP A 399 -5.99 -14.44 -17.90
N ASN A 400 -6.69 -15.03 -16.94
CA ASN A 400 -8.07 -14.72 -16.64
C ASN A 400 -8.21 -14.40 -15.15
N VAL A 401 -8.85 -13.29 -14.84
CA VAL A 401 -9.30 -12.93 -13.49
C VAL A 401 -10.80 -12.78 -13.55
N PHE A 402 -11.50 -13.59 -12.77
CA PHE A 402 -12.95 -13.57 -12.66
C PHE A 402 -13.31 -13.13 -11.24
N VAL A 403 -14.12 -12.07 -11.12
CA VAL A 403 -14.56 -11.54 -9.84
C VAL A 403 -16.07 -11.60 -9.76
N GLU A 404 -16.57 -12.24 -8.71
CA GLU A 404 -17.98 -12.31 -8.34
C GLU A 404 -18.17 -11.64 -7.00
N THR A 405 -19.18 -10.78 -6.87
CA THR A 405 -19.51 -10.06 -5.63
C THR A 405 -20.99 -10.17 -5.29
N GLY A 406 -21.35 -9.99 -4.03
CA GLY A 406 -22.73 -9.84 -3.59
C GLY A 406 -23.47 -11.16 -3.34
N ARG A 407 -22.79 -12.33 -3.33
CA ARG A 407 -23.42 -13.57 -2.86
C ARG A 407 -23.48 -13.57 -1.35
N GLY A 408 -24.66 -13.78 -0.77
CA GLY A 408 -24.77 -13.86 0.68
C GLY A 408 -26.16 -13.73 1.26
N ILE A 409 -26.24 -13.15 2.44
CA ILE A 409 -27.46 -12.90 3.18
C ILE A 409 -27.67 -11.40 3.25
N ASN A 410 -28.75 -10.93 2.66
CA ASN A 410 -29.19 -9.55 2.76
C ASN A 410 -30.26 -9.45 3.87
N ASP A 411 -29.87 -8.79 4.95
CA ASP A 411 -30.74 -8.58 6.10
C ASP A 411 -31.09 -7.10 6.31
N LEU A 412 -30.80 -6.26 5.33
CA LEU A 412 -31.08 -4.81 5.41
C LEU A 412 -32.58 -4.47 5.45
N TYR A 413 -33.44 -5.42 5.11
CA TYR A 413 -34.90 -5.24 5.17
C TYR A 413 -35.46 -5.50 6.57
N ASN A 414 -34.70 -6.13 7.45
CA ASN A 414 -35.10 -6.37 8.82
C ASN A 414 -34.53 -5.28 9.71
N ASP A 415 -35.42 -4.59 10.37
CA ASP A 415 -35.01 -3.62 11.39
C ASP A 415 -34.82 -4.30 12.75
N ALA A 416 -33.96 -3.70 13.55
CA ALA A 416 -33.82 -4.06 14.95
C ALA A 416 -34.47 -3.01 15.84
N GLN A 417 -34.99 -3.42 16.95
CA GLN A 417 -35.49 -2.49 17.97
C GLN A 417 -34.31 -1.75 18.57
N THR A 418 -34.43 -0.45 18.61
CA THR A 418 -33.45 0.42 19.21
C THR A 418 -34.02 1.11 20.44
N LYS A 419 -33.19 1.34 21.45
CA LYS A 419 -33.56 1.95 22.72
C LYS A 419 -32.59 3.05 23.11
N TYR A 420 -33.12 4.12 23.66
CA TYR A 420 -32.34 5.17 24.28
C TYR A 420 -32.93 5.43 25.68
N ILE A 421 -32.11 5.56 26.68
CA ILE A 421 -32.49 5.97 28.03
C ILE A 421 -31.90 7.35 28.28
N ASP A 422 -32.75 8.35 28.42
CA ASP A 422 -32.34 9.69 28.78
C ASP A 422 -31.67 9.71 30.15
N PRO A 423 -30.41 10.06 30.29
CA PRO A 423 -29.71 10.02 31.57
C PRO A 423 -30.26 11.02 32.60
N GLU A 424 -30.86 12.14 32.15
CA GLU A 424 -31.39 13.18 33.02
C GLU A 424 -32.72 12.76 33.57
N THR A 425 -33.67 12.34 32.74
CA THR A 425 -35.05 12.08 33.11
C THR A 425 -35.28 10.59 33.43
N GLY A 426 -34.47 9.69 32.90
CA GLY A 426 -34.70 8.25 32.94
C GLY A 426 -35.77 7.76 31.97
N GLN A 427 -36.26 8.66 31.10
CA GLN A 427 -37.28 8.29 30.11
C GLN A 427 -36.68 7.37 29.05
N VAL A 428 -37.39 6.30 28.74
CA VAL A 428 -37.06 5.35 27.71
C VAL A 428 -37.72 5.75 26.39
N THR A 429 -36.94 5.85 25.32
CA THR A 429 -37.43 6.10 23.95
C THR A 429 -37.02 4.92 23.06
N TYR A 430 -37.98 4.38 22.32
CA TYR A 430 -37.71 3.36 21.32
C TYR A 430 -37.63 4.00 19.94
N GLY A 431 -36.67 3.57 19.11
CA GLY A 431 -36.46 4.11 17.76
C GLY A 431 -37.56 3.71 16.76
N LYS A 432 -38.18 2.56 16.99
CA LYS A 432 -39.39 2.12 16.30
C LYS A 432 -40.38 1.62 17.32
N GLU A 433 -41.54 2.20 17.27
CA GLU A 433 -42.71 1.65 18.02
C GLU A 433 -43.43 0.68 17.10
N LEU A 434 -43.75 -0.49 17.64
CA LEU A 434 -44.58 -1.45 16.96
C LEU A 434 -46.01 -0.99 17.07
N GLU A 435 -46.49 -0.22 16.08
CA GLU A 435 -47.86 0.33 16.08
C GLU A 435 -48.82 -0.49 15.20
N GLY A 436 -50.09 -0.53 15.61
CA GLY A 436 -51.19 -1.04 14.81
C GLY A 436 -51.23 -2.57 14.69
N GLN A 437 -52.07 -3.03 13.74
CA GLN A 437 -52.36 -4.44 13.48
C GLN A 437 -51.20 -5.20 12.82
N ASN A 438 -50.28 -4.47 12.23
CA ASN A 438 -49.10 -5.04 11.55
C ASN A 438 -47.84 -4.94 12.41
N LYS A 439 -47.99 -5.17 13.71
CA LYS A 439 -46.82 -5.24 14.62
C LYS A 439 -45.98 -6.47 14.29
N PHE A 440 -44.73 -6.25 13.90
CA PHE A 440 -43.78 -7.35 13.80
C PHE A 440 -43.06 -7.49 15.11
N ASP A 441 -42.81 -8.71 15.50
CA ASP A 441 -41.74 -8.97 16.47
C ASP A 441 -40.40 -8.74 15.75
N TRP A 442 -39.87 -7.56 15.96
CA TRP A 442 -38.62 -7.16 15.36
C TRP A 442 -37.44 -8.04 15.80
N GLN A 443 -37.54 -8.74 16.91
CA GLN A 443 -36.52 -9.70 17.35
C GLN A 443 -36.57 -10.99 16.52
N GLN A 444 -37.73 -11.40 16.14
CA GLN A 444 -37.94 -12.54 15.25
C GLN A 444 -37.81 -12.12 13.79
N GLY A 445 -38.16 -10.87 13.50
CA GLY A 445 -38.00 -10.22 12.18
C GLY A 445 -38.68 -10.95 11.03
N VAL A 446 -38.57 -10.39 9.88
CA VAL A 446 -38.81 -11.09 8.61
C VAL A 446 -37.58 -11.96 8.32
N ASN A 447 -37.77 -13.17 7.81
CA ASN A 447 -36.64 -14.02 7.43
C ASN A 447 -35.73 -13.25 6.49
N TRP A 448 -34.41 -13.29 6.78
CA TRP A 448 -33.43 -12.71 5.89
C TRP A 448 -33.46 -13.38 4.53
N LYS A 449 -33.04 -12.64 3.49
CA LYS A 449 -33.06 -13.07 2.12
C LYS A 449 -31.66 -13.48 1.67
N THR A 450 -31.56 -14.62 0.98
CA THR A 450 -30.34 -14.98 0.27
C THR A 450 -30.29 -14.25 -1.08
N GLU A 451 -29.12 -13.69 -1.41
CA GLU A 451 -28.87 -13.06 -2.69
C GLU A 451 -27.82 -13.83 -3.47
N GLY A 452 -28.05 -13.96 -4.79
CA GLY A 452 -27.07 -14.48 -5.71
C GLY A 452 -25.97 -13.45 -5.97
N GLY A 453 -24.75 -13.94 -6.22
CA GLY A 453 -23.66 -13.07 -6.66
C GLY A 453 -23.85 -12.58 -8.10
N SER A 454 -23.18 -11.50 -8.42
CA SER A 454 -23.06 -10.98 -9.79
C SER A 454 -21.59 -10.84 -10.18
N VAL A 455 -21.31 -10.96 -11.49
CA VAL A 455 -19.96 -10.72 -12.01
C VAL A 455 -19.64 -9.23 -11.92
N ASP A 456 -18.50 -8.93 -11.28
CA ASP A 456 -17.97 -7.57 -11.29
C ASP A 456 -17.18 -7.33 -12.59
N ASN A 457 -17.84 -6.69 -13.54
CA ASN A 457 -17.25 -6.38 -14.84
C ASN A 457 -16.05 -5.41 -14.73
N ASN A 458 -15.97 -4.60 -13.67
CA ASN A 458 -14.86 -3.65 -13.50
C ASN A 458 -13.58 -4.34 -13.00
N GLN A 459 -13.69 -5.49 -12.37
CA GLN A 459 -12.56 -6.24 -11.84
C GLN A 459 -12.27 -7.54 -12.59
N THR A 460 -13.18 -8.00 -13.46
CA THR A 460 -12.98 -9.18 -14.32
C THR A 460 -12.10 -8.80 -15.50
N VAL A 461 -10.91 -9.41 -15.58
CA VAL A 461 -9.85 -9.04 -16.54
C VAL A 461 -9.41 -10.28 -17.33
N ARG A 462 -9.17 -10.09 -18.62
CA ARG A 462 -8.53 -11.05 -19.52
C ARG A 462 -7.32 -10.39 -20.15
N ASN A 463 -6.16 -11.05 -20.05
CA ASN A 463 -4.91 -10.57 -20.62
C ASN A 463 -4.32 -11.62 -21.54
N LEU A 464 -4.09 -11.24 -22.79
CA LEU A 464 -3.35 -12.04 -23.77
C LEU A 464 -2.04 -11.33 -24.07
N TYR A 465 -0.93 -12.04 -23.86
CA TYR A 465 0.41 -11.52 -24.11
C TYR A 465 1.19 -12.52 -24.95
N TYR A 466 1.90 -12.04 -25.97
CA TYR A 466 2.87 -12.84 -26.69
C TYR A 466 4.16 -12.09 -26.99
N GLN A 467 5.25 -12.82 -27.00
CA GLN A 467 6.59 -12.32 -27.12
C GLN A 467 7.45 -13.22 -27.98
N LEU A 468 8.23 -12.62 -28.85
CA LEU A 468 9.31 -13.24 -29.60
C LEU A 468 10.63 -12.57 -29.23
N GLN A 469 11.63 -13.37 -28.87
CA GLN A 469 12.92 -12.88 -28.42
C GLN A 469 14.05 -13.66 -29.06
N LEU A 470 15.07 -12.94 -29.53
CA LEU A 470 16.31 -13.49 -30.04
C LEU A 470 17.46 -13.01 -29.17
N ASN A 471 18.22 -13.95 -28.60
CA ASN A 471 19.38 -13.65 -27.77
C ASN A 471 20.64 -14.21 -28.42
N TRP A 472 21.71 -13.44 -28.40
CA TRP A 472 23.02 -13.91 -28.79
C TRP A 472 24.04 -13.49 -27.73
N ALA A 473 24.84 -14.46 -27.25
CA ALA A 473 25.88 -14.19 -26.27
C ALA A 473 27.11 -15.03 -26.58
N ARG A 474 28.28 -14.37 -26.62
CA ARG A 474 29.54 -15.07 -26.94
C ARG A 474 30.76 -14.41 -26.32
N LYS A 475 31.66 -15.24 -25.84
CA LYS A 475 32.96 -14.83 -25.29
C LYS A 475 34.08 -15.05 -26.29
N PHE A 476 34.87 -14.00 -26.57
CA PHE A 476 36.01 -14.00 -27.45
C PHE A 476 37.29 -13.61 -26.65
N GLY A 477 37.96 -14.59 -26.05
CA GLY A 477 39.06 -14.34 -25.16
C GLY A 477 38.66 -13.52 -23.93
N GLN A 478 39.11 -12.29 -23.84
CA GLN A 478 38.73 -11.38 -22.74
C GLN A 478 37.50 -10.52 -23.03
N HIS A 479 36.95 -10.61 -24.26
CA HIS A 479 35.77 -9.86 -24.69
C HIS A 479 34.52 -10.73 -24.51
N ASP A 480 33.53 -10.22 -23.73
CA ASP A 480 32.22 -10.84 -23.55
C ASP A 480 31.18 -9.94 -24.18
N VAL A 481 30.46 -10.44 -25.16
CA VAL A 481 29.50 -9.63 -25.95
C VAL A 481 28.13 -10.32 -25.89
N SER A 482 27.06 -9.55 -25.66
CA SER A 482 25.70 -10.07 -25.84
C SER A 482 24.81 -9.06 -26.55
N ALA A 483 23.82 -9.58 -27.26
CA ALA A 483 22.79 -8.79 -27.91
C ALA A 483 21.44 -9.49 -27.75
N MET A 484 20.37 -8.73 -27.59
CA MET A 484 18.99 -9.20 -27.51
C MET A 484 18.11 -8.32 -28.38
N GLY A 485 17.20 -8.92 -29.13
CA GLY A 485 16.08 -8.27 -29.78
C GLY A 485 14.78 -8.89 -29.32
N LEU A 486 13.75 -8.09 -29.09
CA LEU A 486 12.47 -8.51 -28.57
C LEU A 486 11.35 -7.79 -29.29
N PHE A 487 10.30 -8.54 -29.57
CA PHE A 487 8.98 -8.05 -29.97
C PHE A 487 7.94 -8.59 -28.99
N SER A 488 7.03 -7.76 -28.52
CA SER A 488 5.90 -8.20 -27.72
C SER A 488 4.63 -7.42 -28.04
N ARG A 489 3.50 -8.09 -27.83
CA ARG A 489 2.18 -7.48 -27.94
C ARG A 489 1.28 -7.95 -26.80
N GLN A 490 0.49 -7.03 -26.28
CA GLN A 490 -0.45 -7.25 -25.21
C GLN A 490 -1.84 -6.75 -25.60
N GLU A 491 -2.84 -7.57 -25.29
CA GLU A 491 -4.25 -7.23 -25.33
C GLU A 491 -4.81 -7.40 -23.91
N ASN A 492 -5.41 -6.35 -23.36
CA ASN A 492 -6.01 -6.37 -22.02
C ASN A 492 -7.48 -5.95 -22.13
N ALA A 493 -8.39 -6.82 -21.68
CA ALA A 493 -9.84 -6.61 -21.67
C ALA A 493 -10.37 -6.62 -20.25
N ARG A 494 -11.22 -5.66 -19.90
CA ARG A 494 -11.90 -5.59 -18.62
C ARG A 494 -13.41 -5.69 -18.84
N GLY A 495 -14.03 -6.73 -18.28
CA GLY A 495 -15.47 -7.00 -18.44
C GLY A 495 -15.91 -7.01 -19.89
N SER A 496 -16.90 -6.19 -20.20
CA SER A 496 -17.46 -5.97 -21.55
C SER A 496 -16.88 -4.75 -22.27
N VAL A 497 -15.94 -4.02 -21.65
CA VAL A 497 -15.33 -2.83 -22.26
C VAL A 497 -14.37 -3.25 -23.37
N MET A 498 -14.27 -2.41 -24.41
CA MET A 498 -13.37 -2.65 -25.54
C MET A 498 -11.92 -2.82 -25.08
N PRO A 499 -11.21 -3.88 -25.53
CA PRO A 499 -9.84 -4.17 -25.10
C PRO A 499 -8.86 -3.03 -25.40
N THR A 500 -7.81 -2.93 -24.60
CA THR A 500 -6.66 -2.05 -24.85
C THR A 500 -5.52 -2.84 -25.50
N TYR A 501 -4.77 -2.16 -26.36
CA TYR A 501 -3.69 -2.77 -27.14
C TYR A 501 -2.37 -2.04 -26.94
N ARG A 502 -1.30 -2.83 -26.89
CA ARG A 502 0.06 -2.30 -26.79
C ARG A 502 1.01 -3.17 -27.60
N GLU A 503 2.03 -2.53 -28.20
CA GLU A 503 3.08 -3.18 -28.96
C GLU A 503 4.45 -2.60 -28.58
N ASP A 504 5.42 -3.48 -28.31
CA ASP A 504 6.74 -3.06 -27.88
C ASP A 504 7.82 -3.79 -28.69
N TRP A 505 8.80 -3.04 -29.17
CA TRP A 505 10.05 -3.52 -29.76
C TRP A 505 11.17 -3.08 -28.84
N ALA A 506 12.02 -3.97 -28.39
CA ALA A 506 13.16 -3.62 -27.55
C ALA A 506 14.44 -4.30 -28.02
N PHE A 507 15.57 -3.66 -27.79
CA PHE A 507 16.88 -4.26 -28.00
C PHE A 507 17.83 -3.91 -26.86
N ARG A 508 18.78 -4.79 -26.62
CA ARG A 508 19.84 -4.64 -25.62
C ARG A 508 21.15 -5.13 -26.19
N ALA A 509 22.23 -4.38 -25.97
CA ALA A 509 23.59 -4.78 -26.30
C ALA A 509 24.48 -4.60 -25.07
N THR A 510 25.29 -5.58 -24.72
CA THR A 510 26.24 -5.50 -23.63
C THR A 510 27.62 -5.90 -24.09
N TYR A 511 28.64 -5.23 -23.56
CA TYR A 511 30.05 -5.55 -23.78
C TYR A 511 30.80 -5.47 -22.47
N SER A 512 31.60 -6.51 -22.18
CA SER A 512 32.49 -6.55 -21.06
C SER A 512 33.91 -6.94 -21.49
N TYR A 513 34.91 -6.17 -21.07
CA TYR A 513 36.32 -6.46 -21.32
C TYR A 513 36.99 -6.92 -20.03
N ALA A 514 37.38 -8.18 -19.98
CA ALA A 514 38.09 -8.81 -18.88
C ALA A 514 37.39 -8.67 -17.50
N GLY A 515 36.08 -8.42 -17.47
CA GLY A 515 35.31 -8.09 -16.24
C GLY A 515 35.62 -6.72 -15.65
N ARG A 516 36.53 -5.93 -16.28
CA ARG A 516 36.95 -4.60 -15.82
C ARG A 516 36.02 -3.49 -16.27
N TYR A 517 35.80 -3.41 -17.57
CA TYR A 517 34.98 -2.39 -18.21
C TYR A 517 33.72 -3.01 -18.76
N ASN A 518 32.59 -2.53 -18.32
CA ASN A 518 31.28 -3.00 -18.73
C ASN A 518 30.52 -1.85 -19.36
N ILE A 519 29.92 -2.08 -20.54
CA ILE A 519 29.12 -1.11 -21.27
C ILE A 519 27.80 -1.78 -21.64
N GLU A 520 26.71 -1.06 -21.47
CA GLU A 520 25.37 -1.51 -21.85
C GLU A 520 24.67 -0.40 -22.61
N TYR A 521 23.96 -0.76 -23.66
CA TYR A 521 23.09 0.12 -24.42
C TYR A 521 21.76 -0.57 -24.68
N ASN A 522 20.65 0.12 -24.38
CA ASN A 522 19.30 -0.36 -24.54
C ASN A 522 18.48 0.64 -25.34
N GLY A 523 17.53 0.12 -26.12
CA GLY A 523 16.55 0.92 -26.82
C GLY A 523 15.19 0.22 -26.85
N ALA A 524 14.12 1.02 -26.85
CA ALA A 524 12.76 0.53 -26.97
C ALA A 524 11.96 1.45 -27.90
N TYR A 525 11.22 0.85 -28.83
CA TYR A 525 10.26 1.51 -29.70
C TYR A 525 8.87 1.01 -29.32
N ASN A 526 8.11 1.84 -28.64
CA ASN A 526 6.87 1.46 -27.98
C ASN A 526 5.68 2.10 -28.65
N GLY A 527 4.60 1.35 -28.82
CA GLY A 527 3.34 1.79 -29.37
C GLY A 527 2.18 1.64 -28.39
N SER A 528 1.37 2.69 -28.25
CA SER A 528 0.16 2.70 -27.40
C SER A 528 -1.00 3.29 -28.18
N GLU A 529 -2.16 2.62 -28.14
CA GLU A 529 -3.39 3.07 -28.81
C GLU A 529 -3.99 4.34 -28.20
N LYS A 530 -3.54 4.70 -26.99
CA LYS A 530 -4.04 5.85 -26.24
C LYS A 530 -3.72 7.19 -26.87
N PHE A 531 -2.81 7.22 -27.83
CA PHE A 531 -2.35 8.41 -28.53
C PHE A 531 -2.78 8.44 -30.00
N SER A 532 -2.82 9.62 -30.59
CA SER A 532 -3.10 9.82 -32.00
C SER A 532 -2.07 9.11 -32.88
N LYS A 533 -2.39 8.92 -34.17
CA LYS A 533 -1.54 8.20 -35.13
C LYS A 533 -0.09 8.69 -35.11
N ASP A 534 0.13 10.02 -35.04
CA ASP A 534 1.44 10.63 -35.13
C ASP A 534 2.25 10.53 -33.83
N ASN A 535 1.58 10.38 -32.69
CA ASN A 535 2.18 10.26 -31.35
C ASN A 535 2.12 8.83 -30.79
N ARG A 536 1.58 7.86 -31.56
CA ARG A 536 1.34 6.48 -31.10
C ARG A 536 2.60 5.72 -30.77
N PHE A 537 3.66 5.91 -31.56
CA PHE A 537 4.95 5.25 -31.36
C PHE A 537 6.02 6.26 -30.95
N ALA A 538 6.86 5.86 -30.00
CA ALA A 538 7.99 6.66 -29.55
C ALA A 538 9.22 5.78 -29.29
N PHE A 539 10.41 6.32 -29.53
CA PHE A 539 11.68 5.66 -29.29
C PHE A 539 12.36 6.22 -28.05
N PHE A 540 12.77 5.32 -27.17
CA PHE A 540 13.45 5.64 -25.93
C PHE A 540 14.77 4.86 -25.86
N ASN A 541 15.82 5.46 -25.31
CA ASN A 541 17.11 4.80 -25.20
C ASN A 541 17.80 5.08 -23.86
N SER A 542 18.72 4.18 -23.50
CA SER A 542 19.54 4.30 -22.30
C SER A 542 20.90 3.65 -22.47
N GLY A 543 21.87 4.17 -21.73
CA GLY A 543 23.20 3.60 -21.67
C GLY A 543 23.74 3.56 -20.26
N ALA A 544 24.61 2.60 -20.00
CA ALA A 544 25.31 2.48 -18.73
C ALA A 544 26.75 2.02 -18.93
N ILE A 545 27.61 2.47 -18.04
CA ILE A 545 29.02 2.10 -17.98
C ILE A 545 29.38 1.66 -16.56
N GLY A 546 30.28 0.67 -16.45
CA GLY A 546 30.79 0.19 -15.18
C GLY A 546 32.28 -0.07 -15.25
N TRP A 547 32.98 0.31 -14.19
CA TRP A 547 34.40 0.07 -14.03
C TRP A 547 34.63 -0.67 -12.73
N THR A 548 35.08 -1.92 -12.84
CA THR A 548 35.44 -2.75 -11.69
C THR A 548 36.92 -2.56 -11.40
N ILE A 549 37.25 -1.62 -10.52
CA ILE A 549 38.62 -1.21 -10.19
C ILE A 549 39.41 -2.37 -9.61
N THR A 550 38.78 -3.23 -8.81
CA THR A 550 39.45 -4.39 -8.20
C THR A 550 39.99 -5.40 -9.21
N GLU A 551 39.52 -5.40 -10.45
CA GLU A 551 40.06 -6.22 -11.54
C GLU A 551 41.31 -5.61 -12.19
N GLU A 552 41.70 -4.39 -11.80
CA GLU A 552 42.90 -3.75 -12.29
C GLU A 552 44.17 -4.30 -11.66
N ASN A 553 45.27 -4.31 -12.42
CA ASN A 553 46.52 -4.88 -11.97
C ASN A 553 47.08 -4.21 -10.71
N PHE A 554 46.88 -2.90 -10.53
CA PHE A 554 47.37 -2.16 -9.36
C PHE A 554 46.58 -2.48 -8.09
N MET A 555 45.36 -3.01 -8.22
CA MET A 555 44.51 -3.44 -7.08
C MET A 555 44.76 -4.90 -6.68
N LYS A 556 45.46 -5.69 -7.48
CA LYS A 556 45.63 -7.11 -7.30
C LYS A 556 46.14 -7.47 -5.89
N ASN A 557 47.12 -6.73 -5.36
CA ASN A 557 47.66 -6.99 -4.02
C ASN A 557 46.63 -6.80 -2.89
N LEU A 558 45.76 -5.80 -3.01
CA LEU A 558 44.68 -5.52 -2.05
C LEU A 558 43.57 -6.55 -2.14
N ARG A 559 43.25 -7.02 -3.34
CA ARG A 559 42.28 -8.08 -3.58
C ARG A 559 42.76 -9.43 -3.10
N ASP A 560 44.01 -9.81 -3.46
CA ASP A 560 44.60 -11.10 -3.06
C ASP A 560 44.80 -11.22 -1.53
N LYS A 561 44.95 -10.08 -0.83
CA LYS A 561 44.97 -10.00 0.64
C LYS A 561 43.57 -9.86 1.25
N HIS A 562 42.50 -9.90 0.47
CA HIS A 562 41.12 -9.70 0.91
C HIS A 562 40.88 -8.43 1.70
N ILE A 563 41.64 -7.37 1.44
CA ILE A 563 41.41 -6.06 2.07
C ILE A 563 40.27 -5.35 1.34
N ILE A 564 40.30 -5.37 0.00
CA ILE A 564 39.25 -4.86 -0.89
C ILE A 564 38.92 -5.99 -1.86
N ASP A 565 37.81 -6.66 -1.63
CA ASP A 565 37.34 -7.78 -2.46
C ASP A 565 36.64 -7.29 -3.72
N MET A 566 35.91 -6.19 -3.61
CA MET A 566 35.17 -5.58 -4.70
C MET A 566 35.11 -4.08 -4.54
N LEU A 567 35.41 -3.36 -5.61
CA LEU A 567 35.13 -1.94 -5.75
C LEU A 567 34.79 -1.67 -7.21
N LYS A 568 33.56 -1.25 -7.46
CA LYS A 568 33.02 -1.00 -8.78
C LYS A 568 32.28 0.33 -8.82
N PHE A 569 32.59 1.15 -9.80
CA PHE A 569 31.83 2.35 -10.12
C PHE A 569 30.91 2.10 -11.32
N ARG A 570 29.73 2.64 -11.26
CA ARG A 570 28.73 2.54 -12.34
C ARG A 570 28.02 3.87 -12.53
N ALA A 571 27.71 4.18 -13.77
CA ALA A 571 26.92 5.34 -14.15
C ALA A 571 25.93 4.94 -15.23
N SER A 572 24.70 5.41 -15.13
CA SER A 572 23.68 5.19 -16.14
C SER A 572 22.92 6.49 -16.44
N TYR A 573 22.53 6.63 -17.69
CA TYR A 573 21.65 7.69 -18.16
C TYR A 573 20.71 7.16 -19.23
N GLY A 574 19.46 7.58 -19.18
CA GLY A 574 18.51 7.20 -20.22
C GLY A 574 17.17 7.93 -20.10
N GLU A 575 16.39 7.77 -21.15
CA GLU A 575 15.04 8.29 -21.26
C GLU A 575 14.05 7.13 -21.40
N ILE A 576 12.94 7.19 -20.67
CA ILE A 576 11.87 6.20 -20.68
C ILE A 576 10.57 6.95 -20.85
N GLY A 577 9.66 6.43 -21.68
CA GLY A 577 8.30 6.95 -21.81
C GLY A 577 7.36 6.42 -20.74
N ASP A 578 6.22 7.07 -20.61
CA ASP A 578 5.08 6.58 -19.80
C ASP A 578 3.80 6.91 -20.56
N ASP A 579 2.92 5.92 -20.74
CA ASP A 579 1.64 6.07 -21.44
C ASP A 579 0.45 6.16 -20.46
N ASN A 580 0.70 6.53 -19.22
CA ASN A 580 -0.30 6.57 -18.18
C ASN A 580 -1.28 7.74 -18.36
N ILE A 581 -2.52 7.41 -18.67
CA ILE A 581 -3.64 8.33 -18.77
C ILE A 581 -4.63 8.18 -17.61
N GLY A 582 -4.25 7.49 -16.53
CA GLY A 582 -5.16 7.02 -15.50
C GLY A 582 -5.82 5.69 -15.91
N ASP A 583 -7.08 5.49 -15.57
CA ASP A 583 -7.78 4.26 -15.96
C ASP A 583 -8.02 4.21 -17.48
N PRO A 584 -7.40 3.28 -18.21
CA PRO A 584 -7.54 3.19 -19.67
C PRO A 584 -8.90 2.63 -20.11
N PHE A 585 -9.72 2.14 -19.18
CA PHE A 585 -11.08 1.67 -19.44
C PHE A 585 -12.13 2.72 -19.12
N ASP A 586 -11.73 3.85 -18.55
CA ASP A 586 -12.58 5.03 -18.43
C ASP A 586 -12.75 5.68 -19.81
N SER A 587 -13.96 5.68 -20.34
CA SER A 587 -14.29 6.23 -21.65
C SER A 587 -13.94 7.71 -21.80
N SER A 588 -13.92 8.47 -20.69
CA SER A 588 -13.57 9.89 -20.68
C SER A 588 -12.05 10.13 -20.82
N ARG A 589 -11.21 9.11 -20.59
CA ARG A 589 -9.76 9.21 -20.60
C ARG A 589 -9.09 8.43 -21.73
N ARG A 590 -9.78 7.45 -22.30
CA ARG A 590 -9.18 6.49 -23.23
C ARG A 590 -8.68 7.14 -24.52
N TRP A 591 -9.43 8.09 -25.07
CA TRP A 591 -9.12 8.73 -26.35
C TRP A 591 -9.03 10.24 -26.21
N LEU A 592 -8.09 10.71 -25.42
CA LEU A 592 -7.87 12.12 -25.11
C LEU A 592 -7.57 12.98 -26.35
N TYR A 593 -7.16 12.35 -27.46
CA TYR A 593 -6.92 13.01 -28.75
C TYR A 593 -8.21 13.22 -29.56
N MET A 594 -9.33 12.56 -29.19
CA MET A 594 -10.60 12.65 -29.92
C MET A 594 -11.60 13.52 -29.16
N SER A 595 -12.24 14.43 -29.89
CA SER A 595 -13.42 15.12 -29.37
C SER A 595 -14.61 14.18 -29.30
N GLN A 596 -15.33 14.21 -28.18
CA GLN A 596 -16.49 13.36 -27.93
C GLN A 596 -17.73 14.21 -27.75
N TRP A 597 -18.83 13.74 -28.30
CA TRP A 597 -20.15 14.37 -28.23
C TRP A 597 -21.09 13.52 -27.40
N ALA A 598 -21.88 14.15 -26.55
CA ALA A 598 -22.89 13.50 -25.72
C ALA A 598 -24.28 14.04 -26.05
N TYR A 599 -25.26 13.16 -25.97
CA TYR A 599 -26.66 13.54 -26.03
C TYR A 599 -26.99 14.36 -24.79
N GLY A 600 -27.54 15.56 -25.01
CA GLY A 600 -27.89 16.53 -23.97
C GLY A 600 -29.32 16.41 -23.46
N GLY A 601 -30.10 15.52 -24.03
CA GLY A 601 -31.52 15.40 -23.72
C GLY A 601 -32.41 16.15 -24.71
N LYS A 602 -33.65 16.33 -24.32
CA LYS A 602 -34.62 17.20 -25.03
C LYS A 602 -34.52 18.62 -24.47
N THR A 603 -34.76 19.59 -25.34
CA THR A 603 -34.84 20.98 -24.88
C THR A 603 -36.16 21.21 -24.16
N THR A 604 -36.19 22.12 -23.20
CA THR A 604 -37.42 22.61 -22.57
C THR A 604 -37.96 23.84 -23.34
N MET A 605 -39.25 23.94 -23.52
CA MET A 605 -39.85 24.97 -24.37
C MET A 605 -40.51 26.10 -23.58
N ASP A 606 -40.78 25.89 -22.31
CA ASP A 606 -41.50 26.86 -21.46
C ASP A 606 -41.02 26.86 -20.01
N LEU A 607 -41.61 27.71 -19.18
CA LEU A 607 -41.33 27.83 -17.76
C LEU A 607 -41.77 26.60 -16.93
N ASP A 608 -42.69 25.82 -17.47
CA ASP A 608 -43.19 24.59 -16.86
C ASP A 608 -42.30 23.37 -17.20
N HIS A 609 -41.14 23.61 -17.84
CA HIS A 609 -40.17 22.60 -18.25
C HIS A 609 -40.76 21.52 -19.20
N THR A 610 -41.74 21.87 -20.02
CA THR A 610 -42.30 20.94 -21.01
C THR A 610 -41.20 20.50 -21.99
N GLU A 611 -41.01 19.19 -22.13
CA GLU A 611 -40.01 18.64 -23.06
C GLU A 611 -40.41 18.92 -24.53
N SER A 612 -39.47 19.45 -25.30
CA SER A 612 -39.59 19.63 -26.74
C SER A 612 -39.36 18.29 -27.47
N ILE A 613 -39.87 18.23 -28.71
CA ILE A 613 -39.51 17.15 -29.64
C ILE A 613 -38.05 17.25 -30.11
N TYR A 614 -37.38 18.40 -29.92
CA TYR A 614 -36.02 18.65 -30.37
C TYR A 614 -35.03 18.14 -29.35
N THR A 615 -34.00 17.49 -29.87
CA THR A 615 -32.87 16.98 -29.11
C THR A 615 -31.66 17.87 -29.36
N TRP A 616 -30.75 17.91 -28.39
CA TRP A 616 -29.49 18.63 -28.56
C TRP A 616 -28.30 17.74 -28.19
N TYR A 617 -27.16 18.05 -28.78
CA TYR A 617 -25.89 17.40 -28.51
C TYR A 617 -24.91 18.46 -28.09
N ARG A 618 -24.04 18.07 -27.16
CA ARG A 618 -22.95 18.94 -26.74
C ARG A 618 -21.62 18.21 -26.88
N GLN A 619 -20.58 18.97 -27.16
CA GLN A 619 -19.23 18.46 -27.07
C GLN A 619 -18.88 18.22 -25.58
N ASN A 620 -18.81 16.95 -25.18
CA ASN A 620 -18.59 16.55 -23.80
C ASN A 620 -17.10 16.61 -23.45
N THR A 621 -16.24 16.29 -24.43
CA THR A 621 -14.79 16.28 -24.25
C THR A 621 -14.14 16.96 -25.45
N LEU A 622 -13.29 17.94 -25.16
CA LEU A 622 -12.40 18.54 -26.16
C LEU A 622 -11.18 17.66 -26.33
N GLY A 623 -11.02 17.04 -27.49
CA GLY A 623 -9.85 16.26 -27.84
C GLY A 623 -8.62 17.14 -28.12
N ASN A 624 -7.44 16.55 -27.94
CA ASN A 624 -6.16 17.20 -28.28
C ASN A 624 -5.24 16.21 -28.98
N ASP A 625 -5.09 16.33 -30.29
CA ASP A 625 -4.25 15.45 -31.11
C ASP A 625 -2.75 15.49 -30.73
N ASN A 626 -2.32 16.54 -30.01
CA ASN A 626 -0.94 16.70 -29.56
C ASN A 626 -0.65 15.97 -28.24
N VAL A 627 -1.62 15.29 -27.65
CA VAL A 627 -1.34 14.45 -26.45
C VAL A 627 -0.34 13.35 -26.81
N LYS A 628 0.72 13.30 -26.04
CA LYS A 628 1.87 12.41 -26.25
C LYS A 628 2.34 11.76 -24.95
N TRP A 629 3.34 10.94 -25.06
CA TRP A 629 4.03 10.26 -23.98
C TRP A 629 4.57 11.22 -22.92
N GLU A 630 4.38 10.89 -21.63
CA GLU A 630 5.21 11.45 -20.58
C GLU A 630 6.63 10.90 -20.72
N THR A 631 7.66 11.66 -20.39
CA THR A 631 9.06 11.23 -20.49
C THR A 631 9.79 11.39 -19.16
N VAL A 632 10.60 10.40 -18.81
CA VAL A 632 11.43 10.41 -17.60
C VAL A 632 12.89 10.26 -17.98
N LYS A 633 13.70 11.28 -17.71
CA LYS A 633 15.17 11.24 -17.85
C LYS A 633 15.76 10.85 -16.51
N LYS A 634 16.34 9.64 -16.45
CA LYS A 634 16.93 9.08 -15.23
C LYS A 634 18.46 9.14 -15.31
N THR A 635 19.08 9.64 -14.26
CA THR A 635 20.52 9.63 -14.06
C THR A 635 20.83 8.92 -12.78
N ASN A 636 21.74 7.95 -12.81
CA ASN A 636 22.18 7.22 -11.63
C ASN A 636 23.70 7.09 -11.61
N PHE A 637 24.30 7.29 -10.44
CA PHE A 637 25.69 7.00 -10.15
C PHE A 637 25.74 6.05 -8.96
N GLY A 638 26.47 4.92 -9.10
CA GLY A 638 26.53 3.88 -8.11
C GLY A 638 27.95 3.42 -7.78
N ILE A 639 28.15 2.99 -6.55
CA ILE A 639 29.36 2.38 -6.04
C ILE A 639 28.99 1.06 -5.39
N ASP A 640 29.53 -0.07 -5.88
CA ASP A 640 29.42 -1.35 -5.22
C ASP A 640 30.73 -1.67 -4.52
N TYR A 641 30.68 -2.10 -3.27
CA TYR A 641 31.86 -2.33 -2.45
C TYR A 641 31.83 -3.64 -1.69
N GLY A 642 33.00 -4.21 -1.45
CA GLY A 642 33.22 -5.40 -0.62
C GLY A 642 34.62 -5.35 0.01
N PHE A 643 34.69 -5.59 1.31
CA PHE A 643 35.91 -5.48 2.10
C PHE A 643 36.06 -6.67 3.05
N LEU A 644 37.34 -6.95 3.43
CA LEU A 644 37.73 -7.86 4.50
C LEU A 644 37.18 -9.30 4.31
N GLY A 645 37.31 -9.84 3.08
CA GLY A 645 36.89 -11.20 2.77
C GLY A 645 35.35 -11.35 2.83
N GLY A 646 34.61 -10.31 2.39
CA GLY A 646 33.16 -10.33 2.39
C GLY A 646 32.51 -10.03 3.75
N LEU A 647 33.32 -9.63 4.77
CA LEU A 647 32.77 -9.19 6.05
C LEU A 647 31.84 -7.99 5.90
N ILE A 648 32.22 -7.04 5.03
CA ILE A 648 31.45 -5.83 4.73
C ILE A 648 31.18 -5.80 3.23
N THR A 649 29.93 -5.77 2.84
CA THR A 649 29.51 -5.61 1.44
C THR A 649 28.35 -4.62 1.35
N GLY A 650 28.17 -4.00 0.20
CA GLY A 650 27.05 -3.10 0.02
C GLY A 650 27.11 -2.29 -1.28
N SER A 651 26.22 -1.32 -1.34
CA SER A 651 26.13 -0.37 -2.46
C SER A 651 25.71 1.01 -2.00
N LEU A 652 26.10 2.01 -2.75
CA LEU A 652 25.69 3.39 -2.60
C LEU A 652 25.28 3.92 -3.96
N ASP A 653 24.04 4.38 -4.07
CA ASP A 653 23.48 4.94 -5.30
C ASP A 653 23.04 6.38 -5.10
N PHE A 654 23.34 7.25 -6.05
CA PHE A 654 22.82 8.62 -6.16
C PHE A 654 21.99 8.71 -7.42
N PHE A 655 20.77 9.22 -7.33
CA PHE A 655 19.87 9.31 -8.46
C PHE A 655 19.22 10.68 -8.62
N CYS A 656 18.90 11.01 -9.85
CA CYS A 656 18.12 12.19 -10.21
C CYS A 656 17.25 11.87 -11.43
N ASP A 657 15.94 11.86 -11.21
CA ASP A 657 14.91 11.61 -12.22
C ASP A 657 14.20 12.92 -12.55
N ARG A 658 14.12 13.27 -13.84
CA ARG A 658 13.40 14.43 -14.33
C ARG A 658 12.27 13.96 -15.23
N ARG A 659 11.05 14.04 -14.72
CA ARG A 659 9.85 13.73 -15.50
C ARG A 659 9.34 15.01 -16.16
N ASN A 660 9.09 14.92 -17.45
CA ASN A 660 8.58 16.00 -18.29
C ASN A 660 7.32 15.55 -19.01
N ASP A 661 6.60 16.52 -19.57
CA ASP A 661 5.39 16.29 -20.37
C ASP A 661 4.31 15.54 -19.61
N ILE A 662 4.24 15.66 -18.26
CA ILE A 662 3.21 15.02 -17.44
C ILE A 662 1.85 15.55 -17.85
N LEU A 663 0.89 14.65 -18.03
CA LEU A 663 -0.47 14.98 -18.42
C LEU A 663 -1.18 15.78 -17.33
N ILE A 664 -1.80 16.88 -17.71
CA ILE A 664 -2.71 17.68 -16.91
C ILE A 664 -4.07 17.57 -17.56
N PHE A 665 -4.97 16.84 -16.88
CA PHE A 665 -6.33 16.62 -17.37
C PHE A 665 -7.15 17.90 -17.35
N GLY A 666 -8.13 17.97 -18.21
CA GLY A 666 -8.95 19.17 -18.40
C GLY A 666 -9.59 19.71 -17.12
N SER A 667 -10.03 18.84 -16.22
CA SER A 667 -10.56 19.21 -14.89
C SER A 667 -9.54 19.90 -13.99
N ASN A 668 -8.23 19.67 -14.21
CA ASN A 668 -7.13 20.22 -13.40
C ASN A 668 -6.42 21.39 -14.12
N ARG A 669 -7.01 21.92 -15.21
CA ARG A 669 -6.50 23.04 -15.96
C ARG A 669 -6.93 24.37 -15.35
N SER A 670 -5.99 25.27 -15.19
CA SER A 670 -6.27 26.66 -14.75
C SER A 670 -6.71 27.52 -15.94
N VAL A 671 -7.98 27.38 -16.32
CA VAL A 671 -8.60 28.17 -17.38
C VAL A 671 -9.66 29.11 -16.78
N PRO A 672 -9.93 30.28 -17.35
CA PRO A 672 -10.97 31.18 -16.87
C PRO A 672 -12.36 30.51 -16.92
N SER A 673 -13.24 30.86 -15.97
CA SER A 673 -14.59 30.31 -15.88
C SER A 673 -15.43 30.49 -17.14
N TYR A 674 -15.19 31.55 -17.88
CA TYR A 674 -15.90 31.83 -19.13
C TYR A 674 -15.43 30.96 -20.33
N PHE A 675 -14.46 30.05 -20.11
CA PHE A 675 -14.13 29.03 -21.11
C PHE A 675 -15.33 28.14 -21.47
N GLY A 676 -16.27 27.99 -20.56
CA GLY A 676 -17.59 27.44 -20.79
C GLY A 676 -17.68 25.91 -20.95
N THR A 677 -16.55 25.21 -20.91
CA THR A 677 -16.47 23.73 -20.95
C THR A 677 -15.19 23.24 -20.30
N THR A 678 -15.05 21.92 -20.14
CA THR A 678 -13.81 21.32 -19.64
C THR A 678 -12.69 21.51 -20.67
N ALA A 679 -11.57 22.09 -20.25
CA ALA A 679 -10.41 22.31 -21.14
C ALA A 679 -9.82 20.99 -21.65
N PRO A 680 -9.16 20.96 -22.82
CA PRO A 680 -8.51 19.73 -23.27
C PRO A 680 -7.30 19.36 -22.41
N THR A 681 -7.02 18.08 -22.32
CA THR A 681 -5.81 17.55 -21.66
C THR A 681 -4.56 17.98 -22.39
N ILE A 682 -3.50 18.33 -21.66
CA ILE A 682 -2.21 18.72 -22.25
C ILE A 682 -1.01 18.08 -21.54
N ASN A 683 0.12 17.98 -22.25
CA ASN A 683 1.42 17.59 -21.71
C ASN A 683 2.20 18.85 -21.29
N LYS A 684 2.13 19.24 -20.02
CA LYS A 684 2.80 20.46 -19.53
C LYS A 684 3.59 20.25 -18.25
N GLY A 685 3.18 19.29 -17.41
CA GLY A 685 3.73 19.10 -16.08
C GLY A 685 5.20 18.67 -16.07
N LYS A 686 5.94 19.08 -15.03
CA LYS A 686 7.32 18.68 -14.77
C LYS A 686 7.55 18.42 -13.30
N VAL A 687 8.20 17.29 -13.00
CA VAL A 687 8.59 16.90 -11.63
C VAL A 687 10.06 16.46 -11.66
N ARG A 688 10.78 16.77 -10.61
CA ARG A 688 12.14 16.29 -10.37
C ARG A 688 12.12 15.48 -9.08
N THR A 689 12.66 14.26 -9.14
CA THR A 689 12.89 13.41 -7.95
C THR A 689 14.39 13.15 -7.85
N SER A 690 14.95 13.29 -6.65
CA SER A 690 16.38 13.05 -6.42
C SER A 690 16.61 12.49 -5.03
N GLY A 691 17.69 11.74 -4.88
CA GLY A 691 18.00 11.12 -3.62
C GLY A 691 19.22 10.22 -3.64
N TYR A 692 19.36 9.44 -2.58
CA TYR A 692 20.41 8.44 -2.44
C TYR A 692 19.91 7.21 -1.72
N GLU A 693 20.58 6.09 -1.96
CA GLU A 693 20.30 4.79 -1.37
C GLU A 693 21.62 4.22 -0.84
N LEU A 694 21.58 3.69 0.37
CA LEU A 694 22.70 3.00 1.01
C LEU A 694 22.27 1.59 1.38
N GLU A 695 23.04 0.61 0.99
CA GLU A 695 22.97 -0.78 1.50
C GLU A 695 24.29 -1.13 2.16
N LEU A 696 24.23 -1.69 3.38
CA LEU A 696 25.37 -2.21 4.12
C LEU A 696 25.00 -3.60 4.65
N LYS A 697 25.76 -4.61 4.23
CA LYS A 697 25.65 -5.98 4.72
C LYS A 697 26.91 -6.35 5.49
N LEU A 698 26.71 -6.93 6.64
CA LEU A 698 27.77 -7.47 7.50
C LEU A 698 27.56 -8.99 7.61
N ASN A 699 28.60 -9.77 7.43
CA ASN A 699 28.54 -11.23 7.58
C ASN A 699 29.86 -11.76 8.15
N LYS A 700 29.80 -12.38 9.33
CA LYS A 700 30.99 -12.96 9.99
C LYS A 700 30.68 -14.35 10.47
N VAL A 701 31.46 -15.31 9.98
CA VAL A 701 31.46 -16.68 10.51
C VAL A 701 32.68 -16.85 11.39
N PHE A 702 32.45 -17.27 12.62
CA PHE A 702 33.50 -17.54 13.61
C PHE A 702 33.94 -19.00 13.56
N ALA A 703 35.14 -19.30 14.08
CA ALA A 703 35.68 -20.65 14.09
C ALA A 703 34.83 -21.69 14.86
N ASN A 704 34.02 -21.24 15.82
CA ASN A 704 33.10 -22.11 16.58
C ASN A 704 31.76 -22.37 15.84
N GLY A 705 31.64 -21.91 14.58
CA GLY A 705 30.45 -22.04 13.73
C GLY A 705 29.35 -21.03 14.05
N LEU A 706 29.59 -20.03 14.90
CA LEU A 706 28.68 -18.90 15.09
C LEU A 706 28.76 -17.99 13.87
N ARG A 707 27.64 -17.72 13.24
CA ARG A 707 27.47 -16.71 12.18
C ARG A 707 26.73 -15.51 12.76
N LEU A 708 27.33 -14.33 12.66
CA LEU A 708 26.67 -13.06 12.91
C LEU A 708 26.49 -12.33 11.59
N TRP A 709 25.31 -11.81 11.36
CA TRP A 709 25.00 -11.07 10.15
C TRP A 709 24.10 -9.85 10.43
N GLY A 710 24.21 -8.86 9.57
CA GLY A 710 23.39 -7.67 9.63
C GLY A 710 23.13 -7.11 8.23
N ASN A 711 22.01 -6.47 8.04
CA ASN A 711 21.64 -5.76 6.82
C ASN A 711 21.03 -4.41 7.20
N PHE A 712 21.65 -3.33 6.73
CA PHE A 712 21.21 -1.95 6.94
C PHE A 712 20.91 -1.30 5.61
N ASN A 713 19.71 -0.79 5.47
CA ASN A 713 19.28 -0.08 4.27
C ASN A 713 18.79 1.32 4.66
N MET A 714 19.16 2.31 3.88
CA MET A 714 18.63 3.66 3.99
C MET A 714 18.29 4.18 2.59
N THR A 715 17.14 4.82 2.48
CA THR A 715 16.73 5.52 1.26
C THR A 715 16.30 6.94 1.62
N HIS A 716 16.84 7.91 0.91
CA HIS A 716 16.35 9.28 0.88
C HIS A 716 15.85 9.59 -0.52
N ALA A 717 14.59 10.00 -0.65
CA ALA A 717 13.98 10.37 -1.94
C ALA A 717 13.11 11.61 -1.75
N LYS A 718 13.43 12.68 -2.48
CA LYS A 718 12.71 13.95 -2.45
C LYS A 718 12.24 14.32 -3.83
N ASN A 719 10.95 14.55 -3.97
CA ASN A 719 10.37 15.10 -5.20
C ASN A 719 10.13 16.61 -5.07
N LYS A 720 10.05 17.28 -6.22
CA LYS A 720 9.70 18.69 -6.35
C LYS A 720 8.94 18.90 -7.66
N VAL A 721 7.77 19.51 -7.58
CA VAL A 721 7.02 19.97 -8.72
C VAL A 721 7.76 21.17 -9.30
N ILE A 722 8.21 21.07 -10.55
CA ILE A 722 8.93 22.15 -11.23
C ILE A 722 7.95 23.02 -12.03
N LEU A 723 6.94 22.38 -12.62
CA LEU A 723 5.91 23.05 -13.40
C LEU A 723 4.60 22.30 -13.32
N LYS A 724 3.54 23.02 -13.00
CA LYS A 724 2.15 22.60 -13.10
C LYS A 724 1.32 23.71 -13.70
N ASP A 725 0.05 23.50 -13.99
CA ASP A 725 -0.82 24.53 -14.56
C ASP A 725 -1.44 25.38 -13.42
N ASP A 726 -0.59 25.93 -12.55
CA ASP A 726 -1.02 26.82 -11.47
C ASP A 726 -1.62 28.10 -12.04
N ALA A 727 -2.68 28.61 -11.43
CA ALA A 727 -3.29 29.87 -11.82
C ALA A 727 -2.30 31.04 -11.62
N ILE A 728 -2.31 32.00 -12.53
CA ILE A 728 -1.32 33.09 -12.56
C ILE A 728 -1.36 33.91 -11.26
N LEU A 729 -2.56 34.19 -10.75
CA LEU A 729 -2.77 35.02 -9.56
C LEU A 729 -2.60 34.28 -8.23
N THR A 730 -2.38 32.97 -8.26
CA THR A 730 -2.13 32.19 -7.02
C THR A 730 -0.82 32.66 -6.40
N PRO A 731 -0.79 32.95 -5.09
CA PRO A 731 0.44 33.28 -4.37
C PRO A 731 1.50 32.18 -4.50
N SER A 732 2.78 32.54 -4.54
CA SER A 732 3.87 31.60 -4.78
C SER A 732 3.94 30.43 -3.79
N TYR A 733 3.57 30.64 -2.52
CA TYR A 733 3.53 29.62 -1.49
C TYR A 733 2.30 28.70 -1.60
N GLN A 734 1.26 29.09 -2.32
CA GLN A 734 0.07 28.28 -2.59
C GLN A 734 0.16 27.49 -3.91
N LYS A 735 1.07 27.88 -4.82
CA LYS A 735 1.32 27.11 -6.06
C LYS A 735 1.81 25.71 -5.73
N GLU A 736 1.47 24.75 -6.57
CA GLU A 736 2.07 23.42 -6.46
C GLU A 736 3.51 23.42 -6.99
N ALA A 737 3.79 24.21 -8.01
CA ALA A 737 5.14 24.42 -8.51
C ALA A 737 6.03 25.04 -7.41
N GLY A 738 7.19 24.43 -7.18
CA GLY A 738 8.14 24.84 -6.14
C GLY A 738 8.15 23.96 -4.88
N PHE A 739 7.13 23.14 -4.67
CA PHE A 739 6.97 22.27 -3.50
C PHE A 739 6.98 20.79 -3.87
N ALA A 740 6.93 19.92 -2.86
CA ALA A 740 6.75 18.50 -3.07
C ALA A 740 5.34 18.21 -3.61
N MET A 741 5.19 17.11 -4.37
CA MET A 741 3.85 16.63 -4.69
C MET A 741 3.10 16.29 -3.41
N ASN A 742 1.81 16.65 -3.36
CA ASN A 742 0.96 16.46 -2.19
C ASN A 742 1.54 17.14 -0.92
N GLN A 743 2.17 18.31 -1.08
CA GLN A 743 2.60 19.12 0.03
C GLN A 743 1.39 19.57 0.84
N TYR A 744 1.39 19.28 2.15
CA TYR A 744 0.35 19.80 3.01
C TYR A 744 0.42 21.31 3.13
N ARG A 745 -0.74 21.92 3.22
CA ARG A 745 -0.94 23.32 3.51
C ARG A 745 -1.98 23.48 4.60
N SER A 746 -1.76 24.39 5.51
CA SER A 746 -2.68 24.71 6.60
C SER A 746 -2.47 26.14 7.07
N TYR A 747 -3.31 26.56 7.98
CA TYR A 747 -3.22 27.84 8.64
C TYR A 747 -2.23 27.74 9.79
N ILE A 748 -1.18 28.54 9.76
CA ILE A 748 -0.10 28.51 10.75
C ILE A 748 -0.57 29.29 11.99
N ASP A 749 -0.44 28.70 13.15
CA ASP A 749 -0.67 29.36 14.42
C ASP A 749 0.66 29.76 15.10
N ARG A 750 0.61 30.72 15.99
CA ARG A 750 1.70 31.16 16.88
C ARG A 750 1.40 30.90 18.36
N GLY A 751 0.60 29.90 18.65
CA GLY A 751 0.08 29.53 19.95
C GLY A 751 -1.37 29.97 20.12
N PHE A 752 -1.77 30.23 21.38
CA PHE A 752 -3.17 30.50 21.73
C PHE A 752 -3.45 31.97 21.96
N ILE A 753 -4.70 32.36 21.76
CA ILE A 753 -5.28 33.58 22.23
C ILE A 753 -5.51 33.40 23.73
N ASN A 754 -4.62 33.94 24.57
CA ASN A 754 -4.62 33.69 26.02
C ASN A 754 -5.43 34.69 26.84
N ASN A 755 -5.72 35.85 26.27
CA ASN A 755 -6.43 36.93 26.94
C ASN A 755 -7.19 37.82 25.93
N ILE A 756 -7.91 38.81 26.42
CA ILE A 756 -8.70 39.73 25.60
C ILE A 756 -7.81 40.59 24.69
N ASP A 757 -6.62 41.01 25.18
CA ASP A 757 -5.71 41.82 24.37
C ASP A 757 -5.19 41.04 23.18
N ASP A 758 -4.87 39.73 23.37
CA ASP A 758 -4.53 38.81 22.25
C ASP A 758 -5.71 38.64 21.28
N LEU A 759 -6.94 38.54 21.79
CA LEU A 759 -8.13 38.43 20.98
C LEU A 759 -8.36 39.64 20.08
N ILE A 760 -8.23 40.86 20.68
CA ILE A 760 -8.38 42.10 19.93
C ILE A 760 -7.22 42.31 18.96
N GLY A 761 -6.01 41.92 19.35
CA GLY A 761 -4.81 42.03 18.53
C GLY A 761 -4.67 40.97 17.43
N SER A 762 -5.50 39.91 17.44
CA SER A 762 -5.46 38.87 16.41
C SER A 762 -6.12 39.37 15.12
N PRO A 763 -5.62 38.91 13.93
CA PRO A 763 -6.23 39.24 12.65
C PRO A 763 -7.70 38.82 12.58
N ALA A 764 -8.52 39.58 11.87
CA ALA A 764 -9.92 39.19 11.60
C ALA A 764 -9.99 37.92 10.77
N HIS A 765 -11.02 37.10 10.97
CA HIS A 765 -11.32 35.96 10.14
C HIS A 765 -12.47 36.28 9.17
N ASP A 766 -12.36 35.89 7.93
CA ASP A 766 -13.32 36.21 6.87
C ASP A 766 -14.73 35.65 7.11
N SER A 767 -14.85 34.50 7.77
CA SER A 767 -16.10 33.75 7.86
C SER A 767 -16.81 33.84 9.20
N ASN A 768 -16.10 33.93 10.33
CA ASN A 768 -16.67 33.89 11.69
C ASN A 768 -15.87 34.74 12.68
N ASP A 769 -15.57 35.96 12.31
CA ASP A 769 -14.73 36.83 13.13
C ASP A 769 -15.29 37.06 14.55
N ASN A 770 -16.59 37.21 14.68
CA ASN A 770 -17.30 37.38 15.96
C ASN A 770 -17.36 36.10 16.82
N HIS A 771 -16.90 34.98 16.32
CA HIS A 771 -16.91 33.71 17.04
C HIS A 771 -15.52 33.29 17.56
N ARG A 772 -14.49 34.11 17.38
CA ARG A 772 -13.19 33.88 18.00
C ARG A 772 -13.29 34.02 19.51
N LEU A 773 -12.59 33.16 20.24
CA LEU A 773 -12.57 33.13 21.70
C LEU A 773 -11.16 33.03 22.25
N VAL A 774 -11.01 33.51 23.47
CA VAL A 774 -9.83 33.20 24.27
C VAL A 774 -9.73 31.68 24.43
N GLY A 775 -8.58 31.11 24.11
CA GLY A 775 -8.33 29.67 24.05
C GLY A 775 -8.37 29.09 22.63
N ASP A 776 -8.69 29.87 21.62
CA ASP A 776 -8.51 29.50 20.22
C ASP A 776 -7.04 29.68 19.79
N TYR A 777 -6.65 29.09 18.66
CA TYR A 777 -5.35 29.41 18.08
C TYR A 777 -5.28 30.84 17.56
N TYR A 778 -4.15 31.47 17.79
CA TYR A 778 -3.81 32.73 17.15
C TYR A 778 -3.30 32.43 15.75
N ILE A 779 -4.18 32.43 14.77
CA ILE A 779 -3.83 32.14 13.36
C ILE A 779 -3.07 33.35 12.77
N VAL A 780 -2.03 33.05 12.02
CA VAL A 780 -1.19 34.05 11.36
C VAL A 780 -1.83 34.49 10.05
N ASP A 781 -2.00 35.81 9.86
CA ASP A 781 -2.22 36.42 8.56
C ASP A 781 -0.91 36.28 7.77
N PHE A 782 -0.84 35.24 6.93
CA PHE A 782 0.39 34.85 6.26
C PHE A 782 0.73 35.77 5.09
N ASN A 783 -0.26 36.31 4.42
CA ASN A 783 -0.12 37.22 3.29
C ASN A 783 -0.02 38.69 3.71
N GLY A 784 -0.35 39.03 4.94
CA GLY A 784 -0.27 40.37 5.51
C GLY A 784 -1.36 41.34 5.02
N ASP A 785 -2.52 40.86 4.59
CA ASP A 785 -3.61 41.68 4.10
C ASP A 785 -4.60 42.14 5.21
N GLY A 786 -4.40 41.68 6.44
CA GLY A 786 -5.18 42.08 7.63
C GLY A 786 -6.34 41.13 7.95
N VAL A 787 -6.59 40.12 7.14
CA VAL A 787 -7.68 39.16 7.31
C VAL A 787 -7.15 37.73 7.10
N VAL A 788 -7.54 36.81 7.97
CA VAL A 788 -7.26 35.37 7.77
C VAL A 788 -8.32 34.78 6.83
N ASP A 789 -7.88 34.41 5.65
CA ASP A 789 -8.75 33.78 4.65
C ASP A 789 -8.05 32.57 3.98
N SER A 790 -8.64 32.00 2.93
CA SER A 790 -8.08 30.88 2.18
C SER A 790 -6.68 31.15 1.61
N LYS A 791 -6.27 32.42 1.48
CA LYS A 791 -4.95 32.80 0.99
C LYS A 791 -3.86 32.62 2.04
N ASP A 792 -4.21 32.49 3.34
CA ASP A 792 -3.24 32.27 4.41
C ASP A 792 -2.84 30.82 4.60
N SER A 793 -3.43 29.90 3.83
CA SER A 793 -3.02 28.51 3.81
C SER A 793 -1.61 28.37 3.24
N ALA A 794 -0.64 28.10 4.11
CA ALA A 794 0.79 28.03 3.80
C ALA A 794 1.31 26.58 3.85
N PRO A 795 2.43 26.24 3.18
CA PRO A 795 3.02 24.91 3.24
C PRO A 795 3.48 24.57 4.66
N VAL A 796 3.06 23.42 5.17
CA VAL A 796 3.44 22.89 6.48
C VAL A 796 3.96 21.47 6.37
N GLY A 797 4.93 21.12 7.22
CA GLY A 797 5.46 19.77 7.28
C GLY A 797 5.98 19.22 5.96
N TYR A 798 5.75 17.94 5.75
CA TYR A 798 6.14 17.15 4.56
C TYR A 798 4.90 16.66 3.82
N SER A 799 5.10 16.02 2.67
CA SER A 799 4.03 15.31 1.97
C SER A 799 3.60 14.04 2.71
N SER A 800 2.50 13.43 2.27
CA SER A 800 2.01 12.14 2.81
C SER A 800 2.91 10.95 2.49
N SER A 801 3.86 11.07 1.56
CA SER A 801 4.84 10.02 1.26
C SER A 801 6.14 10.28 2.00
N PRO A 802 6.69 9.29 2.74
CA PRO A 802 7.93 9.48 3.49
C PRO A 802 9.10 9.76 2.55
N GLN A 803 9.96 10.71 2.92
CA GLN A 803 11.19 11.00 2.19
C GLN A 803 12.34 10.09 2.61
N ASN A 804 12.34 9.62 3.85
CA ASN A 804 13.37 8.75 4.37
C ASN A 804 12.78 7.42 4.83
N THR A 805 13.43 6.34 4.47
CA THR A 805 13.16 5.00 5.01
C THR A 805 14.44 4.38 5.53
N TYR A 806 14.33 3.67 6.63
CA TYR A 806 15.44 3.01 7.32
C TYR A 806 15.07 1.56 7.60
N ASN A 807 16.01 0.66 7.39
CA ASN A 807 15.88 -0.72 7.82
C ASN A 807 17.16 -1.18 8.47
N ALA A 808 17.03 -1.89 9.58
CA ALA A 808 18.14 -2.55 10.26
C ALA A 808 17.71 -3.95 10.64
N THR A 809 18.32 -4.96 10.04
CA THR A 809 18.12 -6.37 10.39
C THR A 809 19.41 -6.91 10.96
N ILE A 810 19.35 -7.53 12.14
CA ILE A 810 20.50 -8.15 12.80
C ILE A 810 20.09 -9.58 13.15
N GLY A 811 20.98 -10.54 12.91
CA GLY A 811 20.71 -11.94 13.21
C GLY A 811 21.94 -12.75 13.52
N PHE A 812 21.71 -13.92 14.09
CA PHE A 812 22.75 -14.92 14.32
C PHE A 812 22.26 -16.33 14.01
N GLU A 813 23.19 -17.21 13.72
CA GLU A 813 22.95 -18.64 13.51
C GLU A 813 24.07 -19.41 14.24
N TRP A 814 23.67 -20.42 15.03
CA TRP A 814 24.63 -21.26 15.76
C TRP A 814 24.06 -22.62 16.13
N LYS A 815 24.70 -23.69 15.62
CA LYS A 815 24.34 -25.08 15.93
C LYS A 815 22.86 -25.42 15.82
N GLY A 816 22.19 -24.92 14.80
CA GLY A 816 20.77 -25.11 14.57
C GLY A 816 19.87 -24.04 15.17
N PHE A 817 20.34 -23.25 16.14
CA PHE A 817 19.63 -22.06 16.58
C PHE A 817 19.82 -20.91 15.60
N SER A 818 18.77 -20.19 15.32
CA SER A 818 18.78 -18.93 14.58
C SER A 818 17.87 -17.92 15.24
N ALA A 819 18.28 -16.66 15.24
CA ALA A 819 17.39 -15.57 15.62
C ALA A 819 17.75 -14.32 14.84
N PHE A 820 16.74 -13.48 14.60
CA PHE A 820 16.94 -12.15 14.02
C PHE A 820 15.89 -11.17 14.54
N ALA A 821 16.22 -9.88 14.44
CA ALA A 821 15.32 -8.77 14.66
C ALA A 821 15.47 -7.77 13.52
N GLN A 822 14.35 -7.33 12.94
CA GLN A 822 14.27 -6.34 11.90
C GLN A 822 13.54 -5.11 12.41
N PHE A 823 14.19 -3.96 12.36
CA PHE A 823 13.62 -2.65 12.62
C PHE A 823 13.38 -1.92 11.30
N TYR A 824 12.22 -1.33 11.16
CA TYR A 824 11.86 -0.49 10.03
C TYR A 824 11.33 0.84 10.52
N GLY A 825 11.73 1.92 9.87
CA GLY A 825 11.30 3.26 10.24
C GLY A 825 11.22 4.19 9.04
N VAL A 826 10.39 5.22 9.20
CA VAL A 826 10.24 6.30 8.21
C VAL A 826 10.33 7.64 8.92
N THR A 827 10.83 8.66 8.21
CA THR A 827 10.84 10.06 8.68
C THR A 827 10.57 11.02 7.54
N ASN A 828 10.37 12.29 7.84
CA ASN A 828 10.02 13.33 6.88
C ASN A 828 8.71 12.99 6.15
N VAL A 829 7.67 12.76 6.93
CA VAL A 829 6.30 12.48 6.47
C VAL A 829 5.31 13.15 7.40
N THR A 830 4.28 13.76 6.84
CA THR A 830 3.17 14.36 7.59
C THR A 830 1.92 13.52 7.36
N ARG A 831 1.13 13.33 8.41
CA ARG A 831 -0.17 12.66 8.36
C ARG A 831 -1.24 13.62 8.85
N ASP A 832 -2.31 13.71 8.09
CA ASP A 832 -3.54 14.34 8.55
C ASP A 832 -4.37 13.27 9.25
N VAL A 833 -4.64 13.50 10.55
CA VAL A 833 -5.40 12.58 11.41
C VAL A 833 -6.58 13.36 11.97
N GLY A 834 -7.66 13.46 11.21
CA GLY A 834 -8.88 14.14 11.57
C GLY A 834 -9.64 13.40 12.68
N LEU A 835 -9.18 13.54 13.91
CA LEU A 835 -9.87 13.04 15.10
C LEU A 835 -10.83 14.13 15.58
N GLY A 836 -12.06 14.13 15.06
CA GLY A 836 -13.09 15.07 15.51
C GLY A 836 -13.36 14.91 17.01
N SER A 837 -13.38 16.02 17.73
CA SER A 837 -13.80 16.04 19.12
C SER A 837 -14.81 17.17 19.32
N PHE A 838 -15.91 16.85 19.99
CA PHE A 838 -16.94 17.84 20.37
C PHE A 838 -17.68 18.55 19.22
N GLY A 839 -17.70 18.03 18.00
CA GLY A 839 -18.56 18.60 16.96
C GLY A 839 -20.04 18.58 17.32
N ASN A 840 -20.42 17.68 18.19
CA ASN A 840 -21.70 17.62 18.88
C ASN A 840 -21.58 16.70 20.12
N LYS A 841 -22.65 16.58 20.92
CA LYS A 841 -22.66 15.75 22.14
C LYS A 841 -22.45 14.25 21.90
N LEU A 842 -22.53 13.78 20.68
CA LEU A 842 -22.34 12.40 20.30
C LEU A 842 -20.88 12.08 19.96
N ASP A 843 -20.08 13.09 19.69
CA ASP A 843 -18.70 12.89 19.30
C ASP A 843 -17.84 12.46 20.47
N ASN A 844 -16.91 11.60 20.17
CA ASN A 844 -15.92 11.12 21.12
C ASN A 844 -15.01 12.25 21.61
N VAL A 845 -14.42 12.06 22.77
CA VAL A 845 -13.41 12.94 23.33
C VAL A 845 -12.08 12.21 23.35
N TYR A 846 -11.15 12.64 22.50
CA TYR A 846 -9.85 12.03 22.39
C TYR A 846 -8.87 12.57 23.42
N ASP A 847 -8.07 11.68 24.00
CA ASP A 847 -6.90 12.02 24.79
C ASP A 847 -5.68 12.13 23.84
N ILE A 848 -5.56 13.29 23.18
CA ILE A 848 -4.52 13.59 22.18
C ILE A 848 -3.47 14.58 22.68
N GLY A 849 -3.56 14.96 23.93
CA GLY A 849 -2.66 15.93 24.57
C GLY A 849 -3.38 16.79 25.60
N THR A 850 -2.66 17.79 26.09
CA THR A 850 -3.20 18.74 27.05
C THR A 850 -4.07 19.78 26.37
N TRP A 851 -5.30 19.93 26.85
CA TRP A 851 -6.23 20.95 26.36
C TRP A 851 -5.98 22.31 27.00
N TRP A 852 -6.10 23.37 26.19
CA TRP A 852 -5.98 24.73 26.69
C TRP A 852 -7.04 25.00 27.78
N ASN A 853 -6.59 25.67 28.86
CA ASN A 853 -7.46 26.28 29.85
C ASN A 853 -6.75 27.52 30.45
N LYS A 854 -7.49 28.33 31.18
CA LYS A 854 -6.97 29.59 31.73
C LYS A 854 -5.72 29.44 32.64
N ASN A 855 -5.55 28.26 33.23
CA ASN A 855 -4.43 27.92 34.08
C ASN A 855 -3.31 27.18 33.35
N GLN A 856 -3.55 26.71 32.11
CA GLN A 856 -2.63 25.94 31.28
C GLN A 856 -2.60 26.50 29.86
N THR A 857 -1.95 27.64 29.73
CA THR A 857 -1.84 28.38 28.46
C THR A 857 -0.80 27.80 27.50
N ASN A 858 0.12 26.93 27.99
CA ASN A 858 1.09 26.19 27.18
C ASN A 858 0.56 24.78 26.84
N ALA A 859 -0.71 24.70 26.51
CA ALA A 859 -1.33 23.42 26.10
C ALA A 859 -0.86 22.97 24.71
N GLU A 860 -1.15 21.71 24.39
CA GLU A 860 -0.83 21.13 23.09
C GLU A 860 -2.01 21.26 22.10
N CYS A 861 -3.24 21.35 22.62
CA CYS A 861 -4.45 21.32 21.81
C CYS A 861 -5.36 22.52 22.12
N VAL A 862 -5.97 23.06 21.06
CA VAL A 862 -7.05 24.04 21.19
C VAL A 862 -8.27 23.42 21.86
N LEU A 863 -8.92 24.15 22.76
CA LEU A 863 -10.15 23.64 23.37
C LEU A 863 -11.27 23.59 22.32
N PRO A 864 -11.93 22.43 22.09
CA PRO A 864 -12.92 22.27 21.05
C PRO A 864 -14.13 23.18 21.20
N ARG A 865 -15.01 23.20 20.20
CA ARG A 865 -16.30 23.93 20.22
C ARG A 865 -17.43 22.96 20.52
N TRP A 866 -18.43 23.42 21.26
CA TRP A 866 -19.61 22.64 21.59
C TRP A 866 -20.84 23.05 20.78
N GLY A 867 -21.28 24.29 20.94
CA GLY A 867 -22.51 24.76 20.33
C GLY A 867 -22.32 26.00 19.48
N ALA A 868 -21.27 26.75 19.72
CA ALA A 868 -20.95 27.96 18.94
C ALA A 868 -20.23 27.54 17.63
N THR A 869 -20.59 28.14 16.51
CA THR A 869 -19.90 27.96 15.24
C THR A 869 -18.46 28.50 15.38
N ALA A 870 -17.49 27.64 15.16
CA ALA A 870 -16.10 28.03 15.09
C ALA A 870 -15.76 28.66 13.73
N SER A 871 -14.70 29.47 13.70
CA SER A 871 -14.08 29.89 12.44
C SER A 871 -13.62 28.67 11.61
N SER A 872 -13.66 28.77 10.29
CA SER A 872 -13.16 27.74 9.38
C SER A 872 -11.66 27.44 9.55
N TYR A 873 -10.93 28.31 10.24
CA TYR A 873 -9.48 28.24 10.47
C TYR A 873 -9.11 27.86 11.90
N PHE A 874 -10.10 27.57 12.69
CA PHE A 874 -9.99 27.37 14.16
C PHE A 874 -9.01 26.22 14.50
N ASP A 875 -8.97 25.16 13.71
CA ASP A 875 -8.12 23.99 13.96
C ASP A 875 -6.61 24.21 13.68
N GLY A 876 -6.25 25.18 12.87
CA GLY A 876 -4.85 25.43 12.50
C GLY A 876 -4.15 24.18 12.01
N THR A 877 -3.05 23.80 12.70
CA THR A 877 -2.26 22.60 12.39
C THR A 877 -2.51 21.43 13.34
N GLN A 878 -3.52 21.50 14.21
CA GLN A 878 -3.77 20.55 15.31
C GLN A 878 -3.80 19.08 14.85
N TYR A 879 -4.37 18.79 13.70
CA TYR A 879 -4.53 17.43 13.18
C TYR A 879 -3.42 17.00 12.23
N MET A 880 -2.38 17.83 12.07
CA MET A 880 -1.21 17.51 11.26
C MET A 880 -0.09 16.97 12.13
N TYR A 881 0.06 15.67 12.12
CA TYR A 881 1.05 14.96 12.93
C TYR A 881 2.33 14.68 12.16
N ASP A 882 3.46 14.64 12.90
CA ASP A 882 4.67 13.99 12.42
C ASP A 882 4.41 12.49 12.28
N GLY A 883 4.24 12.04 11.05
CA GLY A 883 3.96 10.65 10.71
C GLY A 883 5.19 9.72 10.82
N SER A 884 6.30 10.20 11.38
CA SER A 884 7.50 9.39 11.58
C SER A 884 7.25 8.25 12.57
N TYR A 885 7.83 7.10 12.30
CA TYR A 885 7.78 5.96 13.21
C TYR A 885 9.02 5.07 13.11
N ILE A 886 9.26 4.30 14.16
CA ILE A 886 10.18 3.17 14.19
C ILE A 886 9.39 1.96 14.71
N ARG A 887 9.52 0.84 14.04
CA ARG A 887 8.76 -0.38 14.31
C ARG A 887 9.69 -1.59 14.39
N LEU A 888 9.49 -2.47 15.37
CA LEU A 888 10.04 -3.83 15.35
C LEU A 888 9.19 -4.64 14.37
N LYS A 889 9.63 -4.66 13.11
CA LYS A 889 8.84 -5.17 11.99
C LYS A 889 8.73 -6.68 12.02
N ASN A 890 9.87 -7.38 12.16
CA ASN A 890 9.92 -8.83 12.26
C ASN A 890 10.94 -9.25 13.31
N VAL A 891 10.62 -10.27 14.09
CA VAL A 891 11.54 -10.95 14.99
C VAL A 891 11.27 -12.46 14.91
N GLU A 892 12.33 -13.26 14.91
CA GLU A 892 12.18 -14.71 14.89
C GLU A 892 13.23 -15.35 15.80
N ILE A 893 12.82 -16.39 16.48
CA ILE A 893 13.69 -17.35 17.16
C ILE A 893 13.32 -18.72 16.63
N ALA A 894 14.29 -19.48 16.13
CA ALA A 894 14.05 -20.77 15.53
C ALA A 894 15.11 -21.80 15.90
N TYR A 895 14.72 -23.05 15.87
CA TYR A 895 15.64 -24.17 15.93
C TYR A 895 15.41 -25.13 14.75
N THR A 896 16.50 -25.48 14.07
CA THR A 896 16.47 -26.37 12.91
C THR A 896 17.26 -27.64 13.21
N TRP A 897 16.58 -28.77 13.21
CA TRP A 897 17.20 -30.09 13.27
C TRP A 897 17.57 -30.54 11.84
N THR A 898 18.78 -31.00 11.65
CA THR A 898 19.27 -31.53 10.36
C THR A 898 19.94 -32.91 10.52
N LYS A 899 20.08 -33.39 11.77
CA LYS A 899 20.78 -34.63 12.10
C LYS A 899 20.01 -35.40 13.20
N GLY A 900 20.44 -36.63 13.46
CA GLY A 900 19.87 -37.45 14.53
C GLY A 900 18.53 -38.10 14.18
N TRP A 901 17.57 -38.06 15.09
CA TRP A 901 16.28 -38.76 15.01
C TRP A 901 15.44 -38.37 13.76
N ILE A 902 15.52 -37.14 13.28
CA ILE A 902 14.74 -36.71 12.12
C ILE A 902 15.16 -37.46 10.85
N LYS A 903 16.46 -37.77 10.67
CA LYS A 903 16.95 -38.52 9.53
C LYS A 903 16.46 -39.97 9.52
N ALA A 904 16.24 -40.55 10.71
CA ALA A 904 15.64 -41.88 10.82
C ALA A 904 14.16 -41.90 10.37
N LEU A 905 13.49 -40.75 10.39
CA LEU A 905 12.13 -40.55 9.85
C LEU A 905 12.10 -40.19 8.37
N GLY A 906 13.27 -40.15 7.69
CA GLY A 906 13.36 -39.74 6.28
C GLY A 906 13.24 -38.24 6.05
N VAL A 907 13.29 -37.43 7.13
CA VAL A 907 13.15 -35.96 7.05
C VAL A 907 14.54 -35.34 6.87
N ASN A 908 14.69 -34.45 5.88
CA ASN A 908 15.94 -33.76 5.59
C ASN A 908 16.27 -32.68 6.62
N TYR A 909 15.25 -31.87 6.98
CA TYR A 909 15.30 -30.91 8.08
C TYR A 909 13.90 -30.71 8.70
N LEU A 910 13.90 -30.32 9.96
CA LEU A 910 12.72 -29.83 10.68
C LEU A 910 13.07 -28.51 11.36
N LYS A 911 12.36 -27.44 11.04
CA LYS A 911 12.48 -26.13 11.67
C LYS A 911 11.21 -25.82 12.46
N ILE A 912 11.35 -25.46 13.73
CA ILE A 912 10.27 -24.88 14.53
C ILE A 912 10.68 -23.46 14.86
N TYR A 913 9.76 -22.52 14.74
CA TYR A 913 10.02 -21.11 14.97
C TYR A 913 8.88 -20.39 15.69
N LEU A 914 9.26 -19.43 16.51
CA LEU A 914 8.40 -18.38 17.03
C LEU A 914 8.77 -17.09 16.30
N ASN A 915 7.80 -16.44 15.75
CA ASN A 915 7.99 -15.21 14.99
C ASN A 915 6.99 -14.15 15.43
N GLY A 916 7.34 -12.89 15.32
CA GLY A 916 6.45 -11.77 15.59
C GLY A 916 6.56 -10.69 14.54
N ASN A 917 5.41 -10.10 14.18
CA ASN A 917 5.37 -8.97 13.25
C ASN A 917 4.76 -7.75 13.93
N ASN A 918 5.32 -6.58 13.71
CA ASN A 918 4.87 -5.29 14.25
C ASN A 918 4.74 -5.28 15.79
N LEU A 919 5.62 -5.98 16.52
CA LEU A 919 5.47 -6.19 17.96
C LEU A 919 5.64 -4.91 18.78
N TRP A 920 6.43 -3.97 18.29
CA TRP A 920 6.67 -2.71 18.98
C TRP A 920 6.66 -1.56 17.97
N LEU A 921 6.07 -0.43 18.41
CA LEU A 921 5.94 0.80 17.62
C LEU A 921 6.29 1.99 18.48
N TRP A 922 7.18 2.84 17.99
CA TRP A 922 7.38 4.20 18.46
C TRP A 922 6.90 5.17 17.38
N THR A 923 5.98 6.06 17.74
CA THR A 923 5.45 7.12 16.88
C THR A 923 4.89 8.26 17.73
N ARG A 924 4.90 9.45 17.17
CA ARG A 924 4.22 10.63 17.74
C ARG A 924 2.75 10.71 17.35
N MET A 925 2.30 9.85 16.46
CA MET A 925 0.90 9.80 16.03
C MET A 925 0.00 9.22 17.12
N PRO A 926 -1.28 9.62 17.15
CA PRO A 926 -2.25 9.09 18.13
C PRO A 926 -2.56 7.59 17.90
N ASP A 927 -2.42 7.12 16.68
CA ASP A 927 -2.69 5.73 16.29
C ASP A 927 -1.57 5.11 15.42
N ASP A 928 -1.75 3.86 15.02
CA ASP A 928 -0.83 3.14 14.13
C ASP A 928 -1.38 3.15 12.69
N ARG A 929 -1.14 4.23 11.97
CA ARG A 929 -1.44 4.31 10.53
C ARG A 929 -0.21 4.67 9.72
N GLU A 930 -0.07 4.05 8.56
CA GLU A 930 1.00 4.34 7.60
C GLU A 930 0.51 5.20 6.42
N ALA A 931 -0.80 5.33 6.24
CA ALA A 931 -1.44 6.14 5.21
C ALA A 931 -2.52 7.04 5.82
N ASN A 932 -2.91 8.09 5.12
CA ASN A 932 -4.13 8.81 5.45
C ASN A 932 -5.33 7.91 5.16
N LEU A 933 -6.37 8.04 5.97
CA LEU A 933 -7.62 7.32 5.78
C LEU A 933 -8.52 8.07 4.80
N GLY A 934 -9.30 7.34 4.01
CA GLY A 934 -10.31 7.92 3.15
C GLY A 934 -11.43 8.62 3.93
N GLY A 935 -12.27 9.39 3.23
CA GLY A 935 -13.44 10.05 3.83
C GLY A 935 -13.13 11.12 4.89
N GLY A 936 -11.95 11.75 4.82
CA GLY A 936 -11.51 12.75 5.80
C GLY A 936 -10.97 12.18 7.12
N GLY A 937 -10.88 10.86 7.23
CA GLY A 937 -10.22 10.18 8.36
C GLY A 937 -11.03 10.10 9.65
N TRP A 938 -12.16 10.79 9.76
CA TRP A 938 -12.97 10.85 10.98
C TRP A 938 -13.74 9.55 11.27
N LEU A 939 -14.04 8.74 10.25
CA LEU A 939 -14.65 7.41 10.42
C LEU A 939 -13.66 6.37 10.97
N GLY A 940 -12.35 6.64 10.94
CA GLY A 940 -11.34 5.68 11.34
C GLY A 940 -11.05 4.62 10.28
N ALA A 941 -10.46 3.50 10.70
CA ALA A 941 -10.14 2.36 9.85
C ALA A 941 -10.19 1.04 10.62
N TYR A 942 -10.18 -0.06 9.88
CA TYR A 942 -9.88 -1.37 10.46
C TYR A 942 -8.46 -1.34 11.07
N PRO A 943 -8.26 -1.85 12.31
CA PRO A 943 -6.99 -1.67 13.00
C PRO A 943 -5.80 -2.31 12.29
N THR A 944 -4.66 -1.64 12.29
CA THR A 944 -3.36 -2.27 12.00
C THR A 944 -3.08 -3.34 13.04
N VAL A 945 -2.43 -4.45 12.63
CA VAL A 945 -2.29 -5.64 13.47
C VAL A 945 -0.85 -5.92 13.88
N ARG A 946 -0.70 -6.43 15.11
CA ARG A 946 0.46 -7.16 15.59
C ARG A 946 0.20 -8.65 15.41
N ARG A 947 1.24 -9.42 15.06
CA ARG A 947 1.11 -10.86 14.85
C ARG A 947 2.10 -11.61 15.72
N PHE A 948 1.63 -12.70 16.34
CA PHE A 948 2.43 -13.67 17.06
C PHE A 948 2.27 -15.01 16.34
N ASN A 949 3.35 -15.53 15.82
CA ASN A 949 3.34 -16.69 14.93
C ASN A 949 4.07 -17.87 15.57
N LEU A 950 3.48 -19.04 15.47
CA LEU A 950 4.13 -20.31 15.73
C LEU A 950 4.12 -21.13 14.45
N GLY A 951 5.31 -21.48 13.96
CA GLY A 951 5.41 -22.20 12.70
C GLY A 951 6.30 -23.42 12.74
N VAL A 952 6.01 -24.33 11.82
CA VAL A 952 6.77 -25.56 11.59
C VAL A 952 7.04 -25.67 10.10
N LYS A 953 8.28 -25.96 9.73
CA LYS A 953 8.70 -26.28 8.37
C LYS A 953 9.50 -27.56 8.35
N PHE A 954 9.24 -28.45 7.44
CA PHE A 954 10.05 -29.67 7.24
C PHE A 954 10.17 -30.04 5.76
N SER A 955 11.22 -30.82 5.46
CA SER A 955 11.50 -31.30 4.11
C SER A 955 11.70 -32.81 4.14
N LEU A 956 11.06 -33.48 3.17
CA LEU A 956 11.17 -34.92 2.93
C LEU A 956 12.03 -35.18 1.70
#